data_7c96bbebd928c4724ff2aeb18ae9e40b
#
_entry.id   7c96bbebd928c4724ff2aeb18ae9e40b
#
_cell.length_a   1.000
_cell.length_b   1.000
_cell.length_c   1.000
_cell.angle_alpha   90.00
_cell.angle_beta   90.00
_cell.angle_gamma   90.00
#
_symmetry.space_group_name_H-M   'P 1'
#
loop_
_entity.id
_entity.type
_entity.pdbx_description
1 polymer ?
#
loop_
_entity_poly.entity_id
_entity_poly.type
_entity_poly.pdbx_seq_one_letter_code
_entity_poly.pdbx_strand_id
1 'polypeptide(L)'
;MDTREFENNYRFPLDDFQREAIEKMSRGMSVLVAAPTGSGKTVVAEYALEKARAEGKKFFYTTPLKALSNQKFRDLSRAYPAGDVGLLTGDNSINGEAPLVVMTTEVLRNMIYESSPLLGDLGVVVLDEVHYMQDPARGAVWEEIVILLPHRVKLVALSATVSNAADLAEWMDSLRGSVSLVLSTERPVKLRNHYFVGRALVPLFAKNLPRIIEEQLEALKRRPPSHGRGRGRGPDLRPRRTDVVRELDREEMLPAIYFLFSRAACEDSVTYCLRERLSLNSKREAEAIESYLEEKMRVLDAGDLECLDYASFRAALKAGFAAHHAGALPLFKEAVEELFAGGFIKVVFATETLSLGINMPARSVIIESLSKWTGEAHRPVNSGEYKQLTGRAGRRGIDEIGYSIVLYQKFFNLEAIKALVNREPHPVISRFEVSYNMATNILAEHDLDETQRLLNLSFAQYCADKRVVTLQARLETLDEDLARELEASRCPDADAMRFRELERRCAQLQRRLSTMTKERRGNEIREAMVRLQPGDVFITGNRGSERVLAVVRKHQGKKEPEGILVVDPVGRYRRIALSTLKQAPRVVGAVEVAKITSPTRKVRRQVGARMDSLGKKAEDAAAQTGRPSEETELSEAVARVKEEIDNNRCNNCAHRQRCMQSARRVEKISRQIESASKERDSGYDVVSRRLADVVEVLNKFGFMRGEELENKGELLRRVYNECDLLLVEALDAGMISRLEPRELVAFASWFIYESREAETDEEKLIARAEEEHLQGMLGEVLDWLNTTLDSMKTAEAEGGLDLLGSPDTGFGEAAYMWAGGAELEEMLSRFPDRSIGDMVRTMKQIIDLMRQLVEVSPDPVLTANLHKAMDAVDRGVVGYSSLESIIEHGVPAL
;
A
#
# COMPACT_ATOMS: atom_id res chain seq x y z
N MET A 1 43.37 5.67 0.35
CA MET A 1 43.13 5.42 1.79
C MET A 1 43.36 3.95 2.10
N ASP A 2 44.21 3.60 3.08
CA ASP A 2 44.46 2.22 3.52
C ASP A 2 43.24 1.75 4.37
N THR A 3 42.79 0.53 4.12
CA THR A 3 41.66 -0.08 4.87
C THR A 3 41.96 -0.18 6.36
N ARG A 4 43.20 -0.43 6.75
CA ARG A 4 43.63 -0.48 8.15
C ARG A 4 43.61 0.88 8.83
N GLU A 5 43.96 1.94 8.11
CA GLU A 5 43.91 3.31 8.62
C GLU A 5 42.46 3.70 8.92
N PHE A 6 41.51 3.34 8.04
CA PHE A 6 40.09 3.57 8.24
C PHE A 6 39.57 2.80 9.46
N GLU A 7 39.92 1.51 9.62
CA GLU A 7 39.48 0.69 10.77
C GLU A 7 39.92 1.32 12.11
N ASN A 8 41.08 1.93 12.16
CA ASN A 8 41.64 2.56 13.37
C ASN A 8 40.84 3.80 13.84
N ASN A 9 39.98 4.37 12.97
CA ASN A 9 39.13 5.50 13.35
C ASN A 9 37.96 5.07 14.26
N TYR A 10 37.70 3.76 14.36
CA TYR A 10 36.60 3.22 15.16
C TYR A 10 37.10 2.63 16.47
N ARG A 11 36.36 2.89 17.57
CA ARG A 11 36.64 2.33 18.90
C ARG A 11 36.19 0.88 19.09
N PHE A 12 35.58 0.31 18.05
CA PHE A 12 35.05 -1.06 18.02
C PHE A 12 35.55 -1.79 16.78
N PRO A 13 35.70 -3.13 16.84
CA PRO A 13 36.07 -3.90 15.66
C PRO A 13 34.96 -3.87 14.63
N LEU A 14 35.31 -3.75 13.36
CA LEU A 14 34.33 -3.86 12.28
C LEU A 14 33.82 -5.29 12.15
N ASP A 15 32.57 -5.44 11.73
CA ASP A 15 31.99 -6.75 11.43
C ASP A 15 32.58 -7.31 10.12
N ASP A 16 32.53 -8.62 9.95
CA ASP A 16 33.09 -9.30 8.78
C ASP A 16 32.51 -8.78 7.46
N PHE A 17 31.19 -8.55 7.40
CA PHE A 17 30.56 -7.99 6.19
C PHE A 17 31.03 -6.55 5.89
N GLN A 18 31.32 -5.74 6.93
CA GLN A 18 31.85 -4.39 6.76
C GLN A 18 33.26 -4.44 6.18
N ARG A 19 34.13 -5.31 6.71
CA ARG A 19 35.48 -5.52 6.17
C ARG A 19 35.48 -6.04 4.76
N GLU A 20 34.60 -7.01 4.46
CA GLU A 20 34.42 -7.56 3.11
C GLU A 20 33.99 -6.48 2.12
N ALA A 21 33.01 -5.65 2.46
CA ALA A 21 32.55 -4.55 1.63
C ALA A 21 33.67 -3.53 1.38
N ILE A 22 34.38 -3.12 2.43
CA ILE A 22 35.49 -2.18 2.36
C ILE A 22 36.64 -2.72 1.48
N GLU A 23 36.99 -4.00 1.63
CA GLU A 23 38.01 -4.65 0.80
C GLU A 23 37.63 -4.64 -0.68
N LYS A 24 36.39 -4.97 -1.01
CA LYS A 24 35.86 -4.93 -2.40
C LYS A 24 35.90 -3.52 -2.97
N MET A 25 35.48 -2.51 -2.19
CA MET A 25 35.50 -1.11 -2.61
C MET A 25 36.93 -0.58 -2.73
N SER A 26 37.89 -1.02 -1.90
CA SER A 26 39.31 -0.64 -2.04
C SER A 26 39.89 -1.08 -3.39
N ARG A 27 39.41 -2.21 -3.92
CA ARG A 27 39.76 -2.73 -5.25
C ARG A 27 38.99 -2.04 -6.41
N GLY A 28 38.20 -1.00 -6.13
CA GLY A 28 37.46 -0.23 -7.15
C GLY A 28 36.15 -0.84 -7.59
N MET A 29 35.61 -1.83 -6.85
CA MET A 29 34.30 -2.43 -7.13
C MET A 29 33.17 -1.58 -6.54
N SER A 30 32.01 -1.58 -7.18
CA SER A 30 30.73 -1.21 -6.57
C SER A 30 30.25 -2.35 -5.66
N VAL A 31 29.43 -2.04 -4.66
CA VAL A 31 28.96 -3.06 -3.71
C VAL A 31 27.45 -2.95 -3.48
N LEU A 32 26.79 -4.09 -3.40
CA LEU A 32 25.46 -4.22 -2.81
C LEU A 32 25.59 -4.90 -1.45
N VAL A 33 25.27 -4.17 -0.37
CA VAL A 33 25.33 -4.68 1.00
C VAL A 33 23.91 -4.96 1.48
N ALA A 34 23.57 -6.22 1.61
CA ALA A 34 22.29 -6.67 2.17
C ALA A 34 22.50 -7.20 3.59
N ALA A 35 22.09 -6.43 4.59
CA ALA A 35 22.28 -6.75 5.99
C ALA A 35 21.12 -6.23 6.85
N PRO A 36 20.85 -6.83 8.03
CA PRO A 36 19.75 -6.43 8.91
C PRO A 36 19.78 -4.94 9.25
N THR A 37 18.60 -4.35 9.52
CA THR A 37 18.52 -2.99 10.04
C THR A 37 19.26 -2.89 11.38
N GLY A 38 20.02 -1.81 11.57
CA GLY A 38 20.83 -1.61 12.78
C GLY A 38 22.16 -2.39 12.80
N SER A 39 22.55 -3.09 11.72
CA SER A 39 23.85 -3.78 11.63
C SER A 39 25.04 -2.86 11.42
N GLY A 40 24.83 -1.55 11.17
CA GLY A 40 25.91 -0.58 10.93
C GLY A 40 26.37 -0.55 9.47
N LYS A 41 25.48 -0.73 8.51
CA LYS A 41 25.76 -0.55 7.07
C LYS A 41 26.37 0.82 6.73
N THR A 42 26.06 1.84 7.52
CA THR A 42 26.56 3.21 7.35
C THR A 42 28.10 3.28 7.33
N VAL A 43 28.79 2.42 8.08
CA VAL A 43 30.28 2.37 8.09
C VAL A 43 30.84 2.12 6.68
N VAL A 44 30.14 1.33 5.87
CA VAL A 44 30.55 1.07 4.48
C VAL A 44 30.42 2.35 3.62
N ALA A 45 29.36 3.12 3.84
CA ALA A 45 29.17 4.42 3.17
C ALA A 45 30.21 5.46 3.65
N GLU A 46 30.56 5.45 4.92
CA GLU A 46 31.60 6.32 5.49
C GLU A 46 32.96 6.01 4.88
N TYR A 47 33.31 4.75 4.65
CA TYR A 47 34.53 4.39 3.91
C TYR A 47 34.49 4.92 2.46
N ALA A 48 33.35 4.79 1.78
CA ALA A 48 33.22 5.30 0.42
C ALA A 48 33.37 6.83 0.35
N LEU A 49 32.82 7.52 1.35
CA LEU A 49 32.97 8.97 1.50
C LEU A 49 34.44 9.37 1.67
N GLU A 50 35.14 8.77 2.62
CA GLU A 50 36.57 9.08 2.87
C GLU A 50 37.43 8.74 1.67
N LYS A 51 37.12 7.66 0.95
CA LYS A 51 37.80 7.31 -0.30
C LYS A 51 37.58 8.36 -1.38
N ALA A 52 36.34 8.78 -1.62
CA ALA A 52 36.01 9.81 -2.61
C ALA A 52 36.71 11.13 -2.27
N ARG A 53 36.70 11.51 -0.99
CA ARG A 53 37.39 12.71 -0.49
C ARG A 53 38.90 12.65 -0.70
N ALA A 54 39.52 11.50 -0.42
CA ALA A 54 40.98 11.31 -0.66
C ALA A 54 41.33 11.37 -2.17
N GLU A 55 40.41 11.02 -3.05
CA GLU A 55 40.56 11.10 -4.50
C GLU A 55 40.16 12.48 -5.08
N GLY A 56 39.74 13.44 -4.25
CA GLY A 56 39.27 14.76 -4.68
C GLY A 56 38.00 14.72 -5.50
N LYS A 57 37.13 13.70 -5.28
CA LYS A 57 35.88 13.48 -6.00
C LYS A 57 34.68 13.86 -5.14
N LYS A 58 33.58 14.27 -5.79
CA LYS A 58 32.31 14.48 -5.11
C LYS A 58 31.70 13.16 -4.67
N PHE A 59 30.99 13.21 -3.57
CA PHE A 59 30.29 12.09 -2.95
C PHE A 59 28.82 12.46 -2.71
N PHE A 60 27.89 11.65 -3.22
CA PHE A 60 26.47 11.84 -3.01
C PHE A 60 25.90 10.71 -2.16
N TYR A 61 25.14 11.07 -1.13
CA TYR A 61 24.41 10.13 -0.28
C TYR A 61 22.92 10.30 -0.51
N THR A 62 22.27 9.29 -1.09
CA THR A 62 20.83 9.37 -1.35
C THR A 62 20.02 8.55 -0.36
N THR A 63 18.85 9.05 0.00
CA THR A 63 17.89 8.38 0.87
C THR A 63 16.47 8.46 0.31
N PRO A 64 15.59 7.50 0.63
CA PRO A 64 14.21 7.50 0.13
C PRO A 64 13.31 8.56 0.77
N LEU A 65 13.74 9.18 1.87
CA LEU A 65 12.89 10.05 2.68
C LEU A 65 13.63 11.31 3.12
N LYS A 66 12.98 12.48 2.98
CA LYS A 66 13.50 13.78 3.42
C LYS A 66 14.02 13.77 4.88
N ALA A 67 13.28 13.13 5.79
CA ALA A 67 13.66 13.05 7.21
C ALA A 67 15.03 12.34 7.40
N LEU A 68 15.30 11.31 6.60
CA LEU A 68 16.59 10.62 6.58
C LEU A 68 17.70 11.51 6.03
N SER A 69 17.43 12.21 4.92
CA SER A 69 18.39 13.14 4.34
C SER A 69 18.76 14.22 5.37
N ASN A 70 17.77 14.80 6.05
CA ASN A 70 17.99 15.79 7.10
C ASN A 70 18.80 15.22 8.28
N GLN A 71 18.54 14.00 8.71
CA GLN A 71 19.30 13.35 9.77
C GLN A 71 20.75 13.11 9.34
N LYS A 72 20.97 12.55 8.13
CA LYS A 72 22.30 12.31 7.59
C LYS A 72 23.09 13.59 7.38
N PHE A 73 22.45 14.64 6.89
CA PHE A 73 23.05 15.97 6.78
C PHE A 73 23.54 16.47 8.13
N ARG A 74 22.72 16.39 9.18
CA ARG A 74 23.13 16.77 10.56
C ARG A 74 24.29 15.94 11.07
N ASP A 75 24.27 14.62 10.85
CA ASP A 75 25.33 13.72 11.28
C ASP A 75 26.66 14.06 10.58
N LEU A 76 26.62 14.29 9.27
CA LEU A 76 27.82 14.67 8.49
C LEU A 76 28.30 16.08 8.84
N SER A 77 27.41 17.06 9.03
CA SER A 77 27.76 18.44 9.41
C SER A 77 28.41 18.55 10.80
N ARG A 78 28.22 17.55 11.67
CA ARG A 78 28.90 17.44 12.94
C ARG A 78 30.30 16.84 12.80
N ALA A 79 30.51 15.98 11.80
CA ALA A 79 31.75 15.26 11.57
C ALA A 79 32.72 15.98 10.60
N TYR A 80 32.18 16.81 9.69
CA TYR A 80 32.94 17.49 8.65
C TYR A 80 32.79 19.02 8.73
N PRO A 81 33.73 19.81 8.15
CA PRO A 81 33.62 21.27 8.11
C PRO A 81 32.30 21.74 7.48
N ALA A 82 31.72 22.80 8.00
CA ALA A 82 30.40 23.31 7.56
C ALA A 82 30.30 23.63 6.05
N GLY A 83 31.43 24.00 5.41
CA GLY A 83 31.47 24.25 3.96
C GLY A 83 31.56 23.00 3.09
N ASP A 84 31.84 21.82 3.67
CA ASP A 84 32.07 20.58 2.93
C ASP A 84 30.81 19.76 2.74
N VAL A 85 29.75 20.07 3.47
CA VAL A 85 28.50 19.28 3.46
C VAL A 85 27.33 20.08 2.92
N GLY A 86 26.58 19.48 2.01
CA GLY A 86 25.37 20.04 1.41
C GLY A 86 24.13 19.14 1.61
N LEU A 87 22.96 19.74 1.47
CA LEU A 87 21.65 19.05 1.51
C LEU A 87 20.82 19.50 0.31
N LEU A 88 20.30 18.54 -0.45
CA LEU A 88 19.35 18.79 -1.53
C LEU A 88 18.12 17.89 -1.35
N THR A 89 16.98 18.52 -1.06
CA THR A 89 15.67 17.86 -1.01
C THR A 89 14.67 18.73 -1.76
N GLY A 90 13.47 18.25 -2.05
CA GLY A 90 12.48 19.06 -2.77
C GLY A 90 12.16 20.40 -2.08
N ASP A 91 12.28 20.49 -0.77
CA ASP A 91 11.96 21.69 0.03
C ASP A 91 13.19 22.43 0.60
N ASN A 92 14.39 21.85 0.54
CA ASN A 92 15.60 22.46 1.08
C ASN A 92 16.78 22.33 0.11
N SER A 93 17.47 23.41 -0.11
CA SER A 93 18.72 23.47 -0.85
C SER A 93 19.76 24.23 -0.02
N ILE A 94 20.70 23.50 0.57
CA ILE A 94 21.76 24.04 1.43
C ILE A 94 23.09 23.59 0.83
N ASN A 95 23.93 24.55 0.40
CA ASN A 95 25.29 24.25 -0.09
C ASN A 95 25.34 23.11 -1.13
N GLY A 96 24.45 23.17 -2.15
CA GLY A 96 24.27 22.08 -3.13
C GLY A 96 25.51 21.74 -3.97
N GLU A 97 26.50 22.62 -4.01
CA GLU A 97 27.77 22.43 -4.73
C GLU A 97 28.86 21.78 -3.85
N ALA A 98 28.58 21.50 -2.59
CA ALA A 98 29.52 20.92 -1.66
C ALA A 98 30.17 19.62 -2.20
N PRO A 99 31.37 19.24 -1.72
CA PRO A 99 31.97 17.95 -2.04
C PRO A 99 31.16 16.76 -1.57
N LEU A 100 30.44 16.90 -0.46
CA LEU A 100 29.62 15.88 0.20
C LEU A 100 28.18 16.36 0.18
N VAL A 101 27.34 15.80 -0.65
CA VAL A 101 25.93 16.18 -0.71
C VAL A 101 25.02 15.03 -0.28
N VAL A 102 24.14 15.31 0.67
CA VAL A 102 23.04 14.42 1.04
C VAL A 102 21.81 14.87 0.27
N MET A 103 21.08 13.92 -0.30
CA MET A 103 19.89 14.25 -1.09
C MET A 103 18.85 13.15 -1.05
N THR A 104 17.62 13.46 -1.49
CA THR A 104 16.66 12.41 -1.78
C THR A 104 16.99 11.73 -3.11
N THR A 105 16.51 10.48 -3.26
CA THR A 105 16.81 9.67 -4.45
C THR A 105 16.25 10.34 -5.72
N GLU A 106 15.08 10.97 -5.61
CA GLU A 106 14.43 11.70 -6.71
C GLU A 106 15.26 12.90 -7.20
N VAL A 107 15.91 13.62 -6.28
CA VAL A 107 16.78 14.74 -6.66
C VAL A 107 17.95 14.25 -7.49
N LEU A 108 18.61 13.15 -7.13
CA LEU A 108 19.69 12.58 -7.95
C LEU A 108 19.19 12.17 -9.33
N ARG A 109 18.00 11.53 -9.44
CA ARG A 109 17.40 11.18 -10.71
C ARG A 109 17.20 12.43 -11.58
N ASN A 110 16.61 13.49 -11.03
CA ASN A 110 16.37 14.75 -11.75
C ASN A 110 17.70 15.36 -12.24
N MET A 111 18.74 15.37 -11.40
CA MET A 111 20.07 15.83 -11.81
C MET A 111 20.66 15.02 -12.98
N ILE A 112 20.37 13.70 -13.03
CA ILE A 112 20.81 12.85 -14.15
C ILE A 112 20.04 13.26 -15.42
N TYR A 113 18.74 13.43 -15.37
CA TYR A 113 17.91 13.85 -16.48
C TYR A 113 18.30 15.25 -17.02
N GLU A 114 18.67 16.16 -16.14
CA GLU A 114 19.10 17.51 -16.49
C GLU A 114 20.58 17.58 -16.91
N SER A 115 21.26 16.43 -16.98
CA SER A 115 22.71 16.36 -17.28
C SER A 115 23.52 17.34 -16.44
N SER A 116 23.19 17.44 -15.14
CA SER A 116 23.75 18.42 -14.21
C SER A 116 25.28 18.43 -14.21
N PRO A 117 25.93 19.60 -14.31
CA PRO A 117 27.39 19.73 -14.24
C PRO A 117 28.01 19.13 -12.98
N LEU A 118 27.24 19.03 -11.89
CA LEU A 118 27.69 18.46 -10.63
C LEU A 118 28.01 16.96 -10.73
N LEU A 119 27.50 16.26 -11.75
CA LEU A 119 27.83 14.87 -12.04
C LEU A 119 29.22 14.69 -12.66
N GLY A 120 29.85 15.78 -13.16
CA GLY A 120 31.18 15.75 -13.80
C GLY A 120 32.26 15.19 -12.91
N ASP A 121 32.33 15.65 -11.67
CA ASP A 121 33.33 15.26 -10.67
C ASP A 121 32.84 14.21 -9.68
N LEU A 122 31.65 13.66 -9.90
CA LEU A 122 31.08 12.65 -9.01
C LEU A 122 31.88 11.34 -9.10
N GLY A 123 32.35 10.86 -7.94
CA GLY A 123 33.09 9.60 -7.82
C GLY A 123 32.25 8.44 -7.29
N VAL A 124 31.41 8.73 -6.30
CA VAL A 124 30.66 7.70 -5.58
C VAL A 124 29.23 8.18 -5.28
N VAL A 125 28.28 7.29 -5.45
CA VAL A 125 26.90 7.45 -4.99
C VAL A 125 26.57 6.33 -4.00
N VAL A 126 26.03 6.72 -2.85
CA VAL A 126 25.37 5.78 -1.92
C VAL A 126 23.88 5.79 -2.21
N LEU A 127 23.35 4.63 -2.54
CA LEU A 127 21.91 4.38 -2.63
C LEU A 127 21.49 3.70 -1.34
N ASP A 128 20.95 4.45 -0.39
CA ASP A 128 20.47 3.86 0.86
C ASP A 128 19.06 3.30 0.71
N GLU A 129 18.78 2.26 1.50
CA GLU A 129 17.49 1.56 1.54
C GLU A 129 16.99 1.09 0.15
N VAL A 130 17.88 0.47 -0.66
CA VAL A 130 17.54 0.03 -2.03
C VAL A 130 16.31 -0.88 -2.12
N HIS A 131 15.97 -1.57 -1.04
CA HIS A 131 14.74 -2.38 -1.00
C HIS A 131 13.44 -1.57 -1.16
N TYR A 132 13.51 -0.23 -1.13
CA TYR A 132 12.42 0.67 -1.54
C TYR A 132 12.09 0.62 -3.04
N MET A 133 12.86 -0.04 -3.88
CA MET A 133 12.48 -0.36 -5.26
C MET A 133 11.10 -1.04 -5.38
N GLN A 134 10.60 -1.62 -4.29
CA GLN A 134 9.25 -2.21 -4.23
C GLN A 134 8.14 -1.20 -3.86
N ASP A 135 8.46 0.06 -3.58
CA ASP A 135 7.47 1.10 -3.29
C ASP A 135 6.65 1.42 -4.56
N PRO A 136 5.31 1.37 -4.51
CA PRO A 136 4.48 1.57 -5.70
C PRO A 136 4.66 2.92 -6.38
N ALA A 137 4.86 3.98 -5.59
CA ALA A 137 4.93 5.36 -6.10
C ALA A 137 6.36 5.79 -6.50
N ARG A 138 7.39 5.22 -5.85
CA ARG A 138 8.77 5.72 -5.97
C ARG A 138 9.78 4.67 -6.41
N GLY A 139 9.41 3.41 -6.47
CA GLY A 139 10.34 2.30 -6.69
C GLY A 139 11.15 2.40 -7.99
N ALA A 140 10.56 2.93 -9.05
CA ALA A 140 11.22 3.09 -10.34
C ALA A 140 12.51 3.93 -10.29
N VAL A 141 12.55 4.94 -9.42
CA VAL A 141 13.66 5.91 -9.33
C VAL A 141 15.02 5.24 -9.10
N TRP A 142 15.09 4.16 -8.31
CA TRP A 142 16.34 3.42 -8.07
C TRP A 142 16.84 2.73 -9.33
N GLU A 143 15.92 2.17 -10.12
CA GLU A 143 16.28 1.51 -11.38
C GLU A 143 16.77 2.54 -12.41
N GLU A 144 16.07 3.66 -12.53
CA GLU A 144 16.47 4.78 -13.38
C GLU A 144 17.89 5.24 -13.07
N ILE A 145 18.20 5.44 -11.79
CA ILE A 145 19.57 5.85 -11.37
C ILE A 145 20.59 4.78 -11.74
N VAL A 146 20.34 3.51 -11.47
CA VAL A 146 21.29 2.43 -11.76
C VAL A 146 21.55 2.33 -13.26
N ILE A 147 20.53 2.54 -14.10
CA ILE A 147 20.61 2.47 -15.56
C ILE A 147 21.36 3.69 -16.13
N LEU A 148 20.96 4.90 -15.70
CA LEU A 148 21.34 6.15 -16.37
C LEU A 148 22.58 6.83 -15.77
N LEU A 149 22.97 6.52 -14.51
CA LEU A 149 24.13 7.13 -13.88
C LEU A 149 25.41 6.79 -14.65
N PRO A 150 26.33 7.72 -14.93
CA PRO A 150 27.57 7.45 -15.66
C PRO A 150 28.36 6.27 -15.09
N HIS A 151 28.85 5.36 -15.95
CA HIS A 151 29.56 4.13 -15.55
C HIS A 151 30.81 4.34 -14.69
N ARG A 152 31.47 5.50 -14.81
CA ARG A 152 32.63 5.86 -14.00
C ARG A 152 32.31 6.04 -12.52
N VAL A 153 31.05 6.38 -12.18
CA VAL A 153 30.59 6.59 -10.82
C VAL A 153 30.40 5.25 -10.12
N LYS A 154 30.99 5.06 -8.95
CA LYS A 154 30.86 3.84 -8.16
C LYS A 154 29.58 3.88 -7.32
N LEU A 155 28.93 2.73 -7.22
CA LEU A 155 27.69 2.57 -6.43
C LEU A 155 27.98 1.83 -5.13
N VAL A 156 27.44 2.36 -4.03
CA VAL A 156 27.34 1.68 -2.74
C VAL A 156 25.85 1.54 -2.42
N ALA A 157 25.30 0.41 -2.77
CA ALA A 157 23.89 0.11 -2.54
C ALA A 157 23.71 -0.57 -1.17
N LEU A 158 22.95 0.06 -0.28
CA LEU A 158 22.67 -0.44 1.07
C LEU A 158 21.20 -0.90 1.14
N SER A 159 20.99 -2.13 1.58
CA SER A 159 19.67 -2.74 1.66
C SER A 159 19.42 -3.44 2.99
N ALA A 160 18.18 -3.56 3.42
CA ALA A 160 17.78 -4.57 4.38
C ALA A 160 17.97 -5.98 3.78
N THR A 161 17.89 -7.02 4.59
CA THR A 161 17.92 -8.40 4.10
C THR A 161 16.69 -8.68 3.23
N VAL A 162 16.92 -9.10 1.98
CA VAL A 162 15.91 -9.48 0.99
C VAL A 162 16.26 -10.86 0.43
N SER A 163 15.25 -11.65 0.03
CA SER A 163 15.49 -13.05 -0.38
C SER A 163 16.16 -13.17 -1.75
N ASN A 164 16.03 -12.17 -2.62
CA ASN A 164 16.59 -12.13 -3.97
C ASN A 164 17.75 -11.13 -4.13
N ALA A 165 18.53 -10.90 -3.04
CA ALA A 165 19.70 -10.02 -3.10
C ALA A 165 20.70 -10.41 -4.18
N ALA A 166 20.83 -11.73 -4.47
CA ALA A 166 21.69 -12.24 -5.53
C ALA A 166 21.22 -11.80 -6.92
N ASP A 167 19.92 -11.90 -7.21
CA ASP A 167 19.36 -11.46 -8.49
C ASP A 167 19.55 -9.95 -8.70
N LEU A 168 19.36 -9.17 -7.63
CA LEU A 168 19.58 -7.72 -7.66
C LEU A 168 21.06 -7.37 -7.93
N ALA A 169 21.99 -8.09 -7.30
CA ALA A 169 23.41 -7.89 -7.53
C ALA A 169 23.84 -8.30 -8.95
N GLU A 170 23.34 -9.42 -9.46
CA GLU A 170 23.59 -9.90 -10.83
C GLU A 170 23.08 -8.88 -11.86
N TRP A 171 21.88 -8.33 -11.64
CA TRP A 171 21.34 -7.29 -12.49
C TRP A 171 22.21 -6.02 -12.47
N MET A 172 22.56 -5.52 -11.30
CA MET A 172 23.43 -4.35 -11.19
C MET A 172 24.81 -4.60 -11.80
N ASP A 173 25.37 -5.81 -11.66
CA ASP A 173 26.64 -6.19 -12.24
C ASP A 173 26.58 -6.26 -13.78
N SER A 174 25.50 -6.76 -14.34
CA SER A 174 25.27 -6.79 -15.80
C SER A 174 25.25 -5.39 -16.42
N LEU A 175 24.80 -4.38 -15.68
CA LEU A 175 24.73 -3.00 -16.16
C LEU A 175 26.02 -2.22 -15.90
N ARG A 176 26.60 -2.37 -14.71
CA ARG A 176 27.67 -1.49 -14.21
C ARG A 176 29.06 -2.11 -14.31
N GLY A 177 29.12 -3.45 -14.44
CA GLY A 177 30.35 -4.23 -14.31
C GLY A 177 31.00 -4.06 -12.92
N SER A 178 31.54 -5.13 -12.39
CA SER A 178 32.24 -5.09 -11.09
C SER A 178 31.37 -4.67 -9.90
N VAL A 179 30.12 -5.16 -9.81
CA VAL A 179 29.29 -5.06 -8.60
C VAL A 179 29.41 -6.34 -7.79
N SER A 180 29.66 -6.22 -6.50
CA SER A 180 29.80 -7.37 -5.62
C SER A 180 28.75 -7.38 -4.53
N LEU A 181 28.09 -8.53 -4.36
CA LEU A 181 27.19 -8.76 -3.23
C LEU A 181 27.97 -9.02 -1.96
N VAL A 182 27.56 -8.35 -0.88
CA VAL A 182 27.99 -8.61 0.50
C VAL A 182 26.74 -8.88 1.33
N LEU A 183 26.61 -10.10 1.81
CA LEU A 183 25.41 -10.56 2.52
C LEU A 183 25.73 -10.85 3.98
N SER A 184 24.91 -10.28 4.89
CA SER A 184 24.92 -10.65 6.29
C SER A 184 23.48 -10.93 6.77
N THR A 185 23.31 -12.02 7.49
CA THR A 185 22.05 -12.38 8.13
C THR A 185 22.09 -12.22 9.64
N GLU A 186 23.27 -11.95 10.19
CA GLU A 186 23.49 -11.84 11.62
C GLU A 186 23.03 -10.49 12.15
N ARG A 187 22.31 -10.52 13.26
CA ARG A 187 21.98 -9.30 14.01
C ARG A 187 23.05 -9.01 15.05
N PRO A 188 23.51 -7.75 15.14
CA PRO A 188 24.53 -7.38 16.14
C PRO A 188 24.02 -7.51 17.57
N VAL A 189 22.71 -7.34 17.79
CA VAL A 189 22.05 -7.52 19.09
C VAL A 189 21.02 -8.64 18.97
N LYS A 190 21.13 -9.65 19.85
CA LYS A 190 20.21 -10.80 19.87
C LYS A 190 18.78 -10.35 20.17
N LEU A 191 17.81 -10.79 19.36
CA LEU A 191 16.39 -10.46 19.54
C LEU A 191 15.66 -11.59 20.28
N ARG A 192 14.96 -11.24 21.37
CA ARG A 192 14.06 -12.14 22.07
C ARG A 192 12.60 -11.75 21.77
N ASN A 193 11.84 -12.72 21.26
CA ASN A 193 10.44 -12.51 20.94
C ASN A 193 9.57 -12.89 22.12
N HIS A 194 8.70 -11.98 22.57
CA HIS A 194 7.77 -12.15 23.67
C HIS A 194 6.34 -11.95 23.20
N TYR A 195 5.41 -12.47 23.98
CA TYR A 195 3.98 -12.30 23.81
C TYR A 195 3.39 -11.77 25.11
N PHE A 196 2.62 -10.69 25.01
CA PHE A 196 1.99 -10.08 26.18
C PHE A 196 0.50 -10.43 26.20
N VAL A 197 0.04 -11.15 27.21
CA VAL A 197 -1.34 -11.61 27.32
C VAL A 197 -1.89 -11.28 28.72
N GLY A 198 -2.99 -10.53 28.77
CA GLY A 198 -3.56 -10.04 30.01
C GLY A 198 -2.58 -9.16 30.82
N ARG A 199 -1.86 -9.76 31.77
CA ARG A 199 -0.81 -9.12 32.57
C ARG A 199 0.51 -9.90 32.56
N ALA A 200 0.61 -10.90 31.71
CA ALA A 200 1.78 -11.76 31.67
C ALA A 200 2.63 -11.48 30.41
N LEU A 201 3.91 -11.23 30.61
CA LEU A 201 4.92 -11.15 29.57
C LEU A 201 5.59 -12.53 29.48
N VAL A 202 5.47 -13.22 28.36
CA VAL A 202 5.92 -14.62 28.18
C VAL A 202 6.73 -14.74 26.89
N PRO A 203 7.81 -15.53 26.85
CA PRO A 203 8.51 -15.80 25.59
C PRO A 203 7.53 -16.41 24.55
N LEU A 204 7.52 -15.87 23.32
CA LEU A 204 6.59 -16.27 22.26
C LEU A 204 6.66 -17.76 21.91
N PHE A 205 7.84 -18.36 22.03
CA PHE A 205 8.08 -19.78 21.73
C PHE A 205 8.03 -20.70 22.96
N ALA A 206 7.55 -20.18 24.09
CA ALA A 206 7.40 -20.99 25.28
C ALA A 206 6.33 -22.09 25.08
N LYS A 207 6.65 -23.32 25.45
CA LYS A 207 5.75 -24.49 25.30
C LYS A 207 4.45 -24.34 26.10
N ASN A 208 4.49 -23.64 27.23
CA ASN A 208 3.36 -23.43 28.13
C ASN A 208 2.53 -22.18 27.77
N LEU A 209 2.87 -21.41 26.70
CA LEU A 209 2.15 -20.19 26.33
C LEU A 209 0.65 -20.45 26.04
N PRO A 210 0.22 -21.48 25.33
CA PRO A 210 -1.21 -21.78 25.13
C PRO A 210 -1.95 -21.95 26.47
N ARG A 211 -1.36 -22.67 27.42
CA ARG A 211 -1.93 -22.86 28.75
C ARG A 211 -2.03 -21.56 29.54
N ILE A 212 -1.04 -20.68 29.45
CA ILE A 212 -1.09 -19.34 30.08
C ILE A 212 -2.24 -18.53 29.51
N ILE A 213 -2.45 -18.56 28.19
CA ILE A 213 -3.57 -17.86 27.55
C ILE A 213 -4.91 -18.39 28.09
N GLU A 214 -5.08 -19.71 28.19
CA GLU A 214 -6.28 -20.33 28.75
C GLU A 214 -6.51 -19.94 30.21
N GLU A 215 -5.49 -20.02 31.06
CA GLU A 215 -5.54 -19.61 32.47
C GLU A 215 -5.95 -18.13 32.64
N GLN A 216 -5.42 -17.24 31.82
CA GLN A 216 -5.79 -15.82 31.81
C GLN A 216 -7.24 -15.60 31.35
N LEU A 217 -7.73 -16.35 30.35
CA LEU A 217 -9.12 -16.32 29.91
C LEU A 217 -10.09 -16.79 31.01
N GLU A 218 -9.74 -17.86 31.70
CA GLU A 218 -10.52 -18.39 32.83
C GLU A 218 -10.57 -17.42 34.00
N ALA A 219 -9.45 -16.78 34.32
CA ALA A 219 -9.36 -15.76 35.37
C ALA A 219 -10.25 -14.53 35.05
N LEU A 220 -10.36 -14.16 33.77
CA LEU A 220 -11.26 -13.08 33.33
C LEU A 220 -12.75 -13.45 33.41
N LYS A 221 -13.09 -14.70 33.08
CA LYS A 221 -14.49 -15.20 33.19
C LYS A 221 -14.98 -15.22 34.64
N ARG A 222 -14.09 -15.45 35.63
CA ARG A 222 -14.40 -15.48 37.06
C ARG A 222 -14.55 -14.12 37.72
N ARG A 223 -14.17 -13.01 37.04
CA ARG A 223 -14.34 -11.64 37.57
C ARG A 223 -15.79 -11.20 37.43
N PRO A 224 -16.41 -10.64 38.51
CA PRO A 224 -17.75 -10.09 38.43
C PRO A 224 -17.80 -8.96 37.36
N PRO A 225 -18.91 -8.82 36.63
CA PRO A 225 -19.05 -7.77 35.63
C PRO A 225 -18.94 -6.40 36.29
N SER A 226 -17.94 -5.61 35.89
CA SER A 226 -17.83 -4.24 36.34
C SER A 226 -18.99 -3.42 35.75
N HIS A 227 -19.68 -2.68 36.60
CA HIS A 227 -20.76 -1.75 36.23
C HIS A 227 -20.22 -0.76 35.18
N GLY A 228 -20.69 -0.84 33.90
CA GLY A 228 -20.37 0.10 32.83
C GLY A 228 -19.95 -0.49 31.48
N ARG A 229 -19.76 -1.80 31.31
CA ARG A 229 -19.49 -2.40 29.99
C ARG A 229 -20.77 -2.89 29.35
N GLY A 230 -21.10 -2.32 28.18
CA GLY A 230 -22.26 -2.70 27.36
C GLY A 230 -22.37 -4.21 27.15
N ARG A 231 -23.57 -4.73 27.22
CA ARG A 231 -23.93 -6.13 26.98
C ARG A 231 -23.47 -6.55 25.58
N GLY A 232 -22.45 -7.44 25.49
CA GLY A 232 -22.12 -8.09 24.21
C GLY A 232 -20.67 -8.39 23.90
N ARG A 233 -19.68 -7.87 24.61
CA ARG A 233 -18.27 -8.22 24.40
C ARG A 233 -17.82 -9.28 25.40
N GLY A 234 -17.47 -10.47 24.88
CA GLY A 234 -16.84 -11.53 25.67
C GLY A 234 -15.51 -11.10 26.31
N PRO A 235 -14.92 -11.92 27.19
CA PRO A 235 -13.69 -11.60 27.89
C PRO A 235 -12.58 -11.23 26.89
N ASP A 236 -11.91 -10.08 27.11
CA ASP A 236 -10.85 -9.56 26.28
C ASP A 236 -9.53 -9.51 27.08
N LEU A 237 -8.53 -10.23 26.60
CA LEU A 237 -7.19 -10.32 27.19
C LEU A 237 -6.24 -9.23 26.69
N ARG A 238 -6.72 -8.27 25.92
CA ARG A 238 -5.87 -7.16 25.47
C ARG A 238 -5.33 -6.41 26.66
N PRO A 239 -4.00 -6.29 26.79
CA PRO A 239 -3.40 -5.51 27.88
C PRO A 239 -3.72 -4.03 27.69
N ARG A 240 -3.80 -3.29 28.79
CA ARG A 240 -3.83 -1.83 28.74
C ARG A 240 -2.43 -1.31 28.43
N ARG A 241 -2.32 -0.28 27.62
CA ARG A 241 -1.04 0.34 27.23
C ARG A 241 -0.22 0.75 28.47
N THR A 242 -0.85 1.33 29.47
CA THR A 242 -0.22 1.71 30.74
C THR A 242 0.27 0.50 31.57
N ASP A 243 -0.42 -0.63 31.50
CA ASP A 243 0.03 -1.86 32.18
C ASP A 243 1.27 -2.46 31.46
N VAL A 244 1.29 -2.35 30.11
CA VAL A 244 2.48 -2.74 29.32
C VAL A 244 3.68 -1.87 29.69
N VAL A 245 3.51 -0.55 29.74
CA VAL A 245 4.59 0.39 30.09
C VAL A 245 5.15 0.11 31.49
N ARG A 246 4.28 -0.12 32.49
CA ARG A 246 4.71 -0.47 33.87
C ARG A 246 5.49 -1.77 33.91
N GLU A 247 5.08 -2.77 33.12
CA GLU A 247 5.77 -4.04 33.07
C GLU A 247 7.14 -3.91 32.41
N LEU A 248 7.27 -3.10 31.33
CA LEU A 248 8.55 -2.81 30.70
C LEU A 248 9.52 -2.08 31.64
N ASP A 249 9.02 -1.14 32.42
CA ASP A 249 9.81 -0.43 33.42
C ASP A 249 10.28 -1.40 34.53
N ARG A 250 9.38 -2.24 35.03
CA ARG A 250 9.68 -3.25 36.06
C ARG A 250 10.73 -4.28 35.61
N GLU A 251 10.67 -4.69 34.35
CA GLU A 251 11.59 -5.69 33.74
C GLU A 251 12.84 -5.03 33.15
N GLU A 252 13.07 -3.73 33.38
CA GLU A 252 14.19 -2.96 32.85
C GLU A 252 14.32 -3.06 31.32
N MET A 253 13.20 -3.05 30.61
CA MET A 253 13.14 -3.18 29.15
C MET A 253 13.00 -1.84 28.41
N LEU A 254 13.16 -0.72 29.10
CA LEU A 254 13.16 0.63 28.51
C LEU A 254 14.56 1.03 28.00
N PRO A 255 14.69 1.96 27.01
CA PRO A 255 13.62 2.64 26.31
C PRO A 255 12.88 1.75 25.29
N ALA A 256 11.64 2.15 24.97
CA ALA A 256 10.77 1.35 24.13
C ALA A 256 10.10 2.16 23.03
N ILE A 257 9.93 1.55 21.84
CA ILE A 257 9.05 2.04 20.78
C ILE A 257 7.79 1.18 20.79
N TYR A 258 6.64 1.83 20.92
CA TYR A 258 5.32 1.19 20.95
C TYR A 258 4.58 1.50 19.64
N PHE A 259 4.56 0.55 18.71
CA PHE A 259 3.94 0.73 17.40
C PHE A 259 2.43 0.57 17.44
N LEU A 260 1.77 1.63 16.94
CA LEU A 260 0.32 1.78 16.78
C LEU A 260 0.04 2.17 15.33
N PHE A 261 -0.95 1.54 14.68
CA PHE A 261 -1.30 1.89 13.29
C PHE A 261 -2.38 2.98 13.21
N SER A 262 -2.37 3.92 14.18
CA SER A 262 -3.31 5.05 14.25
C SER A 262 -2.64 6.23 14.95
N ARG A 263 -2.69 7.40 14.31
CA ARG A 263 -2.17 8.67 14.86
C ARG A 263 -2.88 9.05 16.15
N ALA A 264 -4.22 9.03 16.12
CA ALA A 264 -5.03 9.31 17.31
C ALA A 264 -4.71 8.36 18.47
N ALA A 265 -4.46 7.08 18.18
CA ALA A 265 -4.08 6.11 19.19
C ALA A 265 -2.70 6.42 19.83
N CYS A 266 -1.78 7.05 19.11
CA CYS A 266 -0.50 7.52 19.65
C CYS A 266 -0.73 8.64 20.66
N GLU A 267 -1.49 9.66 20.29
CA GLU A 267 -1.82 10.80 21.18
C GLU A 267 -2.64 10.37 22.40
N ASP A 268 -3.66 9.54 22.20
CA ASP A 268 -4.45 8.96 23.28
C ASP A 268 -3.57 8.20 24.28
N SER A 269 -2.55 7.47 23.80
CA SER A 269 -1.66 6.71 24.68
C SER A 269 -0.85 7.60 25.59
N VAL A 270 -0.32 8.70 25.08
CA VAL A 270 0.39 9.72 25.86
C VAL A 270 -0.56 10.33 26.90
N THR A 271 -1.74 10.72 26.47
CA THR A 271 -2.78 11.30 27.35
C THR A 271 -3.19 10.33 28.47
N TYR A 272 -3.35 9.03 28.17
CA TYR A 272 -3.64 8.02 29.20
C TYR A 272 -2.51 7.84 30.20
N CYS A 273 -1.24 7.86 29.76
CA CYS A 273 -0.09 7.80 30.65
C CYS A 273 -0.07 8.99 31.62
N LEU A 274 -0.31 10.21 31.12
CA LEU A 274 -0.39 11.42 31.94
C LEU A 274 -1.56 11.39 32.94
N ARG A 275 -2.75 10.96 32.49
CA ARG A 275 -3.94 10.83 33.36
C ARG A 275 -3.73 9.83 34.49
N GLU A 276 -3.03 8.73 34.23
CA GLU A 276 -2.64 7.76 35.25
C GLU A 276 -1.41 8.19 36.06
N ARG A 277 -0.92 9.42 35.88
CA ARG A 277 0.22 10.03 36.59
C ARG A 277 1.50 9.18 36.52
N LEU A 278 1.71 8.51 35.36
CA LEU A 278 2.95 7.82 35.13
C LEU A 278 4.08 8.82 34.87
N SER A 279 5.22 8.61 35.50
CA SER A 279 6.44 9.37 35.25
C SER A 279 7.62 8.42 35.32
N LEU A 280 8.35 8.33 34.20
CA LEU A 280 9.51 7.47 34.03
C LEU A 280 10.84 8.24 34.19
N ASN A 281 10.76 9.58 34.20
CA ASN A 281 11.91 10.45 34.36
C ASN A 281 12.10 10.90 35.80
N SER A 282 13.34 11.10 36.18
CA SER A 282 13.75 11.77 37.38
C SER A 282 13.52 13.30 37.29
N LYS A 283 13.55 14.02 38.43
CA LYS A 283 13.44 15.48 38.43
C LYS A 283 14.54 16.15 37.61
N ARG A 284 15.78 15.64 37.66
CA ARG A 284 16.90 16.15 36.86
C ARG A 284 16.69 16.01 35.35
N GLU A 285 16.18 14.87 34.93
CA GLU A 285 15.87 14.65 33.51
C GLU A 285 14.72 15.57 33.06
N ALA A 286 13.71 15.77 33.89
CA ALA A 286 12.61 16.68 33.59
C ALA A 286 13.06 18.16 33.51
N GLU A 287 14.02 18.59 34.35
CA GLU A 287 14.62 19.93 34.29
C GLU A 287 15.47 20.12 33.03
N ALA A 288 16.25 19.08 32.62
CA ALA A 288 17.03 19.11 31.38
C ALA A 288 16.14 19.21 30.16
N ILE A 289 15.05 18.46 30.11
CA ILE A 289 14.05 18.55 29.04
C ILE A 289 13.44 19.94 28.97
N GLU A 290 13.12 20.54 30.10
CA GLU A 290 12.55 21.92 30.19
C GLU A 290 13.49 22.92 29.52
N SER A 291 14.79 22.95 29.95
CA SER A 291 15.78 23.87 29.41
C SER A 291 15.99 23.67 27.90
N TYR A 292 16.02 22.41 27.44
CA TYR A 292 16.12 22.10 26.01
C TYR A 292 14.93 22.62 25.21
N LEU A 293 13.69 22.41 25.73
CA LEU A 293 12.47 22.85 25.06
C LEU A 293 12.35 24.39 25.05
N GLU A 294 12.73 25.06 26.11
CA GLU A 294 12.75 26.53 26.16
C GLU A 294 13.65 27.13 25.08
N GLU A 295 14.79 26.50 24.79
CA GLU A 295 15.68 26.94 23.74
C GLU A 295 15.12 26.60 22.35
N LYS A 296 14.72 25.34 22.12
CA LYS A 296 14.29 24.86 20.81
C LYS A 296 12.98 25.51 20.35
N MET A 297 12.05 25.84 21.25
CA MET A 297 10.74 26.40 20.92
C MET A 297 10.71 27.93 20.83
N ARG A 298 11.85 28.62 21.01
CA ARG A 298 11.92 30.09 20.87
C ARG A 298 11.56 30.59 19.48
N VAL A 299 11.61 29.74 18.48
CA VAL A 299 11.26 30.06 17.08
C VAL A 299 9.77 30.17 16.83
N LEU A 300 8.93 29.72 17.77
CA LEU A 300 7.47 29.80 17.70
C LEU A 300 6.99 30.92 18.64
N ASP A 301 5.95 31.62 18.22
CA ASP A 301 5.31 32.61 19.08
C ASP A 301 4.38 31.98 20.16
N ALA A 302 3.93 32.79 21.10
CA ALA A 302 3.12 32.28 22.21
C ALA A 302 1.72 31.82 21.77
N GLY A 303 1.16 32.42 20.70
CA GLY A 303 -0.15 32.09 20.16
C GLY A 303 -0.09 30.74 19.46
N ASP A 304 0.92 30.54 18.61
CA ASP A 304 1.16 29.25 17.93
C ASP A 304 1.35 28.12 18.94
N LEU A 305 2.15 28.35 20.00
CA LEU A 305 2.39 27.33 21.05
C LEU A 305 1.09 26.95 21.80
N GLU A 306 0.18 27.93 22.05
CA GLU A 306 -1.10 27.64 22.68
C GLU A 306 -1.99 26.80 21.75
N CYS A 307 -2.11 27.17 20.48
CA CYS A 307 -2.86 26.42 19.47
C CYS A 307 -2.35 24.98 19.26
N LEU A 308 -1.05 24.75 19.44
CA LEU A 308 -0.37 23.46 19.29
C LEU A 308 -0.48 22.57 20.54
N ASP A 309 -1.21 22.95 21.58
CA ASP A 309 -1.26 22.25 22.88
C ASP A 309 0.16 21.92 23.45
N TYR A 310 1.06 22.89 23.30
CA TYR A 310 2.45 22.74 23.73
C TYR A 310 2.56 22.39 25.23
N ALA A 311 1.63 22.84 26.06
CA ALA A 311 1.61 22.53 27.49
C ALA A 311 1.50 21.00 27.73
N SER A 312 0.62 20.31 27.01
CA SER A 312 0.46 18.85 27.09
C SER A 312 1.67 18.13 26.52
N PHE A 313 2.19 18.58 25.38
CA PHE A 313 3.41 18.06 24.78
C PHE A 313 4.60 18.13 25.74
N ARG A 314 4.87 19.31 26.32
CA ARG A 314 5.91 19.54 27.31
C ARG A 314 5.76 18.63 28.53
N ALA A 315 4.54 18.50 29.06
CA ALA A 315 4.25 17.67 30.23
C ALA A 315 4.54 16.17 29.91
N ALA A 316 4.22 15.71 28.72
CA ALA A 316 4.47 14.35 28.28
C ALA A 316 5.97 14.05 28.19
N LEU A 317 6.74 14.93 27.55
CA LEU A 317 8.19 14.76 27.41
C LEU A 317 8.87 14.74 28.79
N LYS A 318 8.50 15.65 29.70
CA LYS A 318 9.00 15.65 31.09
C LYS A 318 8.70 14.37 31.85
N ALA A 319 7.56 13.73 31.55
CA ALA A 319 7.19 12.44 32.14
C ALA A 319 7.88 11.24 31.45
N GLY A 320 8.61 11.45 30.35
CA GLY A 320 9.34 10.42 29.60
C GLY A 320 8.53 9.74 28.49
N PHE A 321 7.42 10.35 28.01
CA PHE A 321 6.55 9.84 26.96
C PHE A 321 6.52 10.79 25.77
N ALA A 322 6.37 10.22 24.57
CA ALA A 322 6.13 11.00 23.37
C ALA A 322 5.22 10.25 22.38
N ALA A 323 4.49 11.01 21.55
CA ALA A 323 3.87 10.52 20.32
C ALA A 323 4.76 10.88 19.12
N HIS A 324 4.90 9.97 18.15
CA HIS A 324 5.66 10.22 16.93
C HIS A 324 4.91 9.67 15.71
N HIS A 325 4.40 10.56 14.88
CA HIS A 325 3.65 10.19 13.66
C HIS A 325 3.69 11.32 12.62
N ALA A 326 3.29 11.03 11.40
CA ALA A 326 3.35 11.98 10.28
C ALA A 326 2.51 13.27 10.49
N GLY A 327 1.47 13.20 11.35
CA GLY A 327 0.62 14.35 11.67
C GLY A 327 1.17 15.31 12.73
N ALA A 328 2.30 14.99 13.37
CA ALA A 328 2.94 15.90 14.32
C ALA A 328 3.78 16.96 13.59
N LEU A 329 3.86 18.15 14.18
CA LEU A 329 4.69 19.24 13.64
C LEU A 329 6.15 18.77 13.48
N PRO A 330 6.84 19.07 12.36
CA PRO A 330 8.24 18.68 12.16
C PRO A 330 9.15 19.05 13.33
N LEU A 331 9.05 20.25 13.85
CA LEU A 331 9.84 20.72 15.01
C LEU A 331 9.61 19.86 16.28
N PHE A 332 8.38 19.42 16.53
CA PHE A 332 8.05 18.53 17.65
C PHE A 332 8.62 17.14 17.45
N LYS A 333 8.55 16.61 16.22
CA LYS A 333 9.16 15.31 15.88
C LYS A 333 10.67 15.31 16.10
N GLU A 334 11.34 16.35 15.64
CA GLU A 334 12.77 16.52 15.87
C GLU A 334 13.13 16.57 17.36
N ALA A 335 12.37 17.33 18.17
CA ALA A 335 12.55 17.35 19.61
C ALA A 335 12.38 15.97 20.24
N VAL A 336 11.39 15.19 19.81
CA VAL A 336 11.20 13.81 20.29
C VAL A 336 12.38 12.92 19.89
N GLU A 337 12.84 13.01 18.65
CA GLU A 337 13.95 12.22 18.13
C GLU A 337 15.27 12.52 18.89
N GLU A 338 15.59 13.77 19.09
CA GLU A 338 16.78 14.20 19.82
C GLU A 338 16.74 13.78 21.30
N LEU A 339 15.61 14.01 21.98
CA LEU A 339 15.42 13.62 23.38
C LEU A 339 15.40 12.09 23.57
N PHE A 340 14.87 11.33 22.59
CA PHE A 340 14.91 9.88 22.63
C PHE A 340 16.34 9.35 22.42
N ALA A 341 17.07 9.92 21.47
CA ALA A 341 18.48 9.58 21.24
C ALA A 341 19.35 9.91 22.48
N GLY A 342 19.06 11.01 23.18
CA GLY A 342 19.68 11.39 24.46
C GLY A 342 19.23 10.53 25.66
N GLY A 343 18.27 9.60 25.46
CA GLY A 343 17.77 8.74 26.53
C GLY A 343 16.80 9.38 27.51
N PHE A 344 16.33 10.60 27.25
CA PHE A 344 15.37 11.33 28.07
C PHE A 344 13.93 10.85 27.86
N ILE A 345 13.56 10.45 26.66
CA ILE A 345 12.28 9.81 26.40
C ILE A 345 12.41 8.31 26.58
N LYS A 346 11.55 7.73 27.42
CA LYS A 346 11.59 6.29 27.76
C LYS A 346 10.62 5.47 26.92
N VAL A 347 9.50 6.06 26.48
CA VAL A 347 8.52 5.38 25.61
C VAL A 347 8.04 6.34 24.53
N VAL A 348 8.19 5.90 23.27
CA VAL A 348 7.62 6.59 22.11
C VAL A 348 6.47 5.76 21.56
N PHE A 349 5.27 6.32 21.52
CA PHE A 349 4.11 5.77 20.81
C PHE A 349 4.15 6.23 19.37
N ALA A 350 4.35 5.30 18.44
CA ALA A 350 4.65 5.65 17.06
C ALA A 350 3.80 4.92 16.03
N THR A 351 3.61 5.55 14.88
CA THR A 351 3.11 4.87 13.68
C THR A 351 4.24 4.20 12.91
N GLU A 352 3.90 3.39 11.92
CA GLU A 352 4.86 2.65 11.07
C GLU A 352 5.94 3.57 10.45
N THR A 353 5.62 4.84 10.22
CA THR A 353 6.56 5.81 9.65
C THR A 353 7.88 5.94 10.42
N LEU A 354 7.88 5.70 11.74
CA LEU A 354 9.09 5.68 12.54
C LEU A 354 10.00 4.47 12.23
N SER A 355 9.44 3.36 11.71
CA SER A 355 10.24 2.20 11.32
C SER A 355 11.04 2.43 10.05
N LEU A 356 10.63 3.42 9.26
CA LEU A 356 11.19 3.74 7.97
C LEU A 356 12.29 4.80 8.15
N GLY A 357 13.52 4.32 8.17
CA GLY A 357 14.70 5.15 7.94
C GLY A 357 15.23 6.01 9.09
N ILE A 358 14.45 6.43 10.07
CA ILE A 358 14.92 7.24 11.19
C ILE A 358 15.77 6.38 12.13
N ASN A 359 16.98 6.83 12.47
CA ASN A 359 17.88 6.09 13.36
C ASN A 359 17.47 6.29 14.84
N MET A 360 16.39 5.66 15.25
CA MET A 360 15.92 5.64 16.64
C MET A 360 15.85 4.20 17.15
N PRO A 361 16.97 3.59 17.55
CA PRO A 361 16.94 2.26 18.13
C PRO A 361 16.48 2.30 19.59
N ALA A 362 15.66 1.32 19.98
CA ALA A 362 15.16 1.12 21.32
C ALA A 362 15.63 -0.21 21.89
N ARG A 363 15.63 -0.40 23.20
CA ARG A 363 15.84 -1.71 23.80
C ARG A 363 14.69 -2.67 23.47
N SER A 364 13.45 -2.14 23.51
CA SER A 364 12.24 -2.92 23.23
C SER A 364 11.39 -2.31 22.12
N VAL A 365 10.75 -3.18 21.35
CA VAL A 365 9.72 -2.81 20.38
C VAL A 365 8.44 -3.56 20.71
N ILE A 366 7.34 -2.83 20.84
CA ILE A 366 6.01 -3.36 21.09
C ILE A 366 5.16 -3.20 19.83
N ILE A 367 4.47 -4.26 19.42
CA ILE A 367 3.55 -4.25 18.28
C ILE A 367 2.15 -4.56 18.81
N GLU A 368 1.28 -3.53 18.83
CA GLU A 368 -0.06 -3.67 19.39
C GLU A 368 -0.97 -4.50 18.48
N SER A 369 -0.86 -4.32 17.16
CA SER A 369 -1.65 -5.02 16.17
C SER A 369 -0.80 -5.60 15.05
N LEU A 370 -1.15 -6.79 14.57
CA LEU A 370 -0.59 -7.39 13.37
C LEU A 370 -1.51 -7.21 12.14
N SER A 371 -2.47 -6.30 12.24
CA SER A 371 -3.35 -5.88 11.15
C SER A 371 -3.36 -4.36 11.07
N LYS A 372 -3.21 -3.83 9.88
CA LYS A 372 -3.25 -2.40 9.58
C LYS A 372 -4.34 -2.05 8.58
N TRP A 373 -4.88 -0.85 8.71
CA TRP A 373 -5.83 -0.27 7.76
C TRP A 373 -5.07 0.37 6.59
N THR A 374 -5.47 0.08 5.36
CA THR A 374 -4.82 0.59 4.14
C THR A 374 -5.54 1.77 3.48
N GLY A 375 -6.60 2.30 4.10
CA GLY A 375 -7.52 3.26 3.48
C GLY A 375 -8.82 2.55 3.05
N GLU A 376 -8.75 1.35 2.48
CA GLU A 376 -9.89 0.58 1.99
C GLU A 376 -10.21 -0.66 2.82
N ALA A 377 -9.18 -1.37 3.27
CA ALA A 377 -9.33 -2.65 3.98
C ALA A 377 -8.29 -2.88 5.08
N HIS A 378 -8.62 -3.75 6.03
CA HIS A 378 -7.66 -4.28 6.97
C HIS A 378 -6.81 -5.37 6.33
N ARG A 379 -5.49 -5.19 6.26
CA ARG A 379 -4.57 -6.23 5.83
C ARG A 379 -3.60 -6.65 6.95
N PRO A 380 -3.16 -7.92 6.97
CA PRO A 380 -2.14 -8.37 7.92
C PRO A 380 -0.78 -7.74 7.60
N VAL A 381 0.01 -7.52 8.65
CA VAL A 381 1.42 -7.12 8.56
C VAL A 381 2.20 -8.27 7.92
N ASN A 382 3.01 -7.97 6.91
CA ASN A 382 3.85 -8.96 6.26
C ASN A 382 5.19 -9.17 7.01
N SER A 383 5.98 -10.19 6.60
CA SER A 383 7.23 -10.51 7.29
C SER A 383 8.32 -9.45 7.13
N GLY A 384 8.34 -8.72 6.01
CA GLY A 384 9.27 -7.60 5.78
C GLY A 384 8.96 -6.45 6.73
N GLU A 385 7.70 -6.01 6.79
CA GLU A 385 7.22 -4.97 7.71
C GLU A 385 7.50 -5.36 9.18
N TYR A 386 7.18 -6.60 9.56
CA TYR A 386 7.49 -7.08 10.91
C TYR A 386 8.98 -6.98 11.23
N LYS A 387 9.86 -7.36 10.31
CA LYS A 387 11.31 -7.28 10.47
C LYS A 387 11.82 -5.84 10.52
N GLN A 388 11.22 -4.91 9.76
CA GLN A 388 11.53 -3.49 9.84
C GLN A 388 11.16 -2.90 11.21
N LEU A 389 9.93 -3.16 11.70
CA LEU A 389 9.49 -2.75 13.02
C LEU A 389 10.42 -3.28 14.11
N THR A 390 10.64 -4.60 14.13
CA THR A 390 11.48 -5.27 15.13
C THR A 390 12.98 -5.03 14.92
N GLY A 391 13.37 -4.54 13.75
CA GLY A 391 14.72 -4.08 13.43
C GLY A 391 15.22 -2.97 14.34
N ARG A 392 14.31 -2.22 14.94
CA ARG A 392 14.59 -1.14 15.90
C ARG A 392 14.91 -1.64 17.31
N ALA A 393 14.66 -2.92 17.60
CA ALA A 393 14.90 -3.49 18.93
C ALA A 393 16.38 -3.88 19.12
N GLY A 394 16.97 -3.43 20.20
CA GLY A 394 18.36 -3.67 20.56
C GLY A 394 19.33 -2.60 20.02
N ARG A 395 19.90 -1.80 20.93
CA ARG A 395 20.86 -0.73 20.61
C ARG A 395 22.28 -1.32 20.54
N ARG A 396 22.90 -1.27 19.37
CA ARG A 396 24.25 -1.78 19.16
C ARG A 396 25.24 -1.07 20.09
N GLY A 397 26.10 -1.85 20.75
CA GLY A 397 27.11 -1.34 21.69
C GLY A 397 26.57 -0.95 23.07
N ILE A 398 25.24 -1.01 23.27
CA ILE A 398 24.57 -0.65 24.54
C ILE A 398 23.82 -1.86 25.12
N ASP A 399 22.99 -2.52 24.30
CA ASP A 399 22.15 -3.63 24.74
C ASP A 399 22.76 -4.98 24.29
N GLU A 400 22.80 -5.97 25.17
CA GLU A 400 23.13 -7.35 24.80
C GLU A 400 21.94 -8.06 24.12
N ILE A 401 20.74 -7.68 24.53
CA ILE A 401 19.48 -8.28 24.11
C ILE A 401 18.47 -7.19 23.77
N GLY A 402 17.88 -7.29 22.59
CA GLY A 402 16.69 -6.53 22.17
C GLY A 402 15.44 -7.38 22.36
N TYR A 403 14.31 -6.73 22.59
CA TYR A 403 13.03 -7.39 22.82
C TYR A 403 12.00 -6.97 21.77
N SER A 404 11.34 -7.96 21.17
CA SER A 404 10.16 -7.78 20.34
C SER A 404 8.96 -8.34 21.08
N ILE A 405 7.94 -7.52 21.31
CA ILE A 405 6.78 -7.88 22.12
C ILE A 405 5.52 -7.69 21.28
N VAL A 406 4.84 -8.81 20.98
CA VAL A 406 3.53 -8.77 20.31
C VAL A 406 2.44 -8.88 21.37
N LEU A 407 1.43 -8.01 21.28
CA LEU A 407 0.31 -8.04 22.22
C LEU A 407 -0.76 -9.04 21.79
N TYR A 408 -1.47 -9.60 22.76
CA TYR A 408 -2.60 -10.48 22.51
C TYR A 408 -3.69 -9.80 21.67
N GLN A 409 -4.13 -10.51 20.66
CA GLN A 409 -5.24 -10.13 19.78
C GLN A 409 -6.23 -11.29 19.66
N LYS A 410 -7.51 -11.00 19.88
CA LYS A 410 -8.59 -12.01 19.92
C LYS A 410 -8.74 -12.84 18.64
N PHE A 411 -8.40 -12.25 17.50
CA PHE A 411 -8.64 -12.84 16.17
C PHE A 411 -7.37 -13.37 15.50
N PHE A 412 -6.20 -13.24 16.14
CA PHE A 412 -4.95 -13.74 15.58
C PHE A 412 -4.58 -15.09 16.21
N ASN A 413 -4.31 -16.06 15.34
CA ASN A 413 -3.83 -17.36 15.75
C ASN A 413 -2.34 -17.27 16.16
N LEU A 414 -2.00 -17.80 17.32
CA LEU A 414 -0.64 -17.85 17.86
C LEU A 414 0.36 -18.51 16.88
N GLU A 415 -0.04 -19.57 16.20
CA GLU A 415 0.80 -20.24 15.21
C GLU A 415 1.06 -19.38 13.97
N ALA A 416 0.10 -18.56 13.55
CA ALA A 416 0.30 -17.58 12.49
C ALA A 416 1.31 -16.50 12.89
N ILE A 417 1.30 -16.06 14.16
CA ILE A 417 2.29 -15.11 14.69
C ILE A 417 3.68 -15.73 14.69
N LYS A 418 3.83 -16.98 15.17
CA LYS A 418 5.11 -17.70 15.14
C LYS A 418 5.62 -17.91 13.72
N ALA A 419 4.73 -18.23 12.79
CA ALA A 419 5.06 -18.38 11.38
C ALA A 419 5.54 -17.05 10.77
N LEU A 420 4.88 -15.91 11.10
CA LEU A 420 5.28 -14.57 10.65
C LEU A 420 6.69 -14.22 11.12
N VAL A 421 6.99 -14.48 12.40
CA VAL A 421 8.31 -14.19 13.00
C VAL A 421 9.43 -14.99 12.35
N ASN A 422 9.17 -16.26 12.02
CA ASN A 422 10.16 -17.19 11.45
C ASN A 422 10.24 -17.14 9.92
N ARG A 423 9.34 -16.41 9.26
CA ARG A 423 9.28 -16.36 7.80
C ARG A 423 10.49 -15.62 7.23
N GLU A 424 11.04 -16.13 6.13
CA GLU A 424 12.09 -15.46 5.39
C GLU A 424 11.65 -14.08 4.86
N PRO A 425 12.59 -13.16 4.61
CA PRO A 425 12.27 -11.88 3.96
C PRO A 425 11.57 -12.10 2.62
N HIS A 426 10.75 -11.14 2.21
CA HIS A 426 10.19 -11.12 0.87
C HIS A 426 11.25 -10.70 -0.17
N PRO A 427 11.11 -11.15 -1.42
CA PRO A 427 11.92 -10.62 -2.50
C PRO A 427 11.56 -9.14 -2.77
N VAL A 428 12.52 -8.36 -3.20
CA VAL A 428 12.28 -7.06 -3.82
C VAL A 428 11.60 -7.30 -5.16
N ILE A 429 10.47 -6.66 -5.34
CA ILE A 429 9.71 -6.70 -6.60
C ILE A 429 9.88 -5.34 -7.27
N SER A 430 10.32 -5.32 -8.51
CA SER A 430 10.38 -4.10 -9.30
C SER A 430 9.00 -3.45 -9.43
N ARG A 431 8.98 -2.13 -9.34
CA ARG A 431 7.83 -1.27 -9.63
C ARG A 431 8.13 -0.34 -10.81
N PHE A 432 9.09 -0.76 -11.66
CA PHE A 432 9.47 0.01 -12.83
C PHE A 432 8.32 0.06 -13.83
N GLU A 433 7.90 1.27 -14.11
CA GLU A 433 6.84 1.59 -15.05
C GLU A 433 7.24 2.85 -15.83
N VAL A 434 7.07 2.82 -17.15
CA VAL A 434 7.41 3.95 -18.00
C VAL A 434 6.40 5.07 -17.77
N SER A 435 6.84 6.18 -17.16
CA SER A 435 6.03 7.39 -16.97
C SER A 435 6.24 8.39 -18.12
N TYR A 436 5.36 9.36 -18.25
CA TYR A 436 5.47 10.41 -19.25
C TYR A 436 6.74 11.25 -19.08
N ASN A 437 7.03 11.65 -17.84
CA ASN A 437 8.24 12.40 -17.51
C ASN A 437 9.52 11.60 -17.81
N MET A 438 9.56 10.30 -17.48
CA MET A 438 10.68 9.42 -17.82
C MET A 438 10.88 9.31 -19.33
N ALA A 439 9.81 9.03 -20.07
CA ALA A 439 9.88 8.88 -21.51
C ALA A 439 10.41 10.16 -22.19
N THR A 440 9.85 11.32 -21.84
CA THR A 440 10.30 12.62 -22.41
C THR A 440 11.75 12.95 -22.06
N ASN A 441 12.21 12.65 -20.84
CA ASN A 441 13.59 12.90 -20.45
C ASN A 441 14.60 12.02 -21.20
N ILE A 442 14.27 10.73 -21.41
CA ILE A 442 15.18 9.83 -22.14
C ILE A 442 15.14 10.14 -23.64
N LEU A 443 13.94 10.37 -24.22
CA LEU A 443 13.79 10.69 -25.65
C LEU A 443 14.40 12.04 -26.04
N ALA A 444 14.62 12.95 -25.09
CA ALA A 444 15.34 14.20 -25.34
C ALA A 444 16.81 14.00 -25.71
N GLU A 445 17.42 12.91 -25.22
CA GLU A 445 18.86 12.62 -25.35
C GLU A 445 19.11 11.44 -26.33
N HIS A 446 18.11 10.58 -26.57
CA HIS A 446 18.20 9.31 -27.28
C HIS A 446 17.05 9.14 -28.27
N ASP A 447 17.29 8.43 -29.35
CA ASP A 447 16.22 8.01 -30.27
C ASP A 447 15.34 6.91 -29.62
N LEU A 448 14.23 6.60 -30.29
CA LEU A 448 13.25 5.65 -29.77
C LEU A 448 13.85 4.23 -29.57
N ASP A 449 14.70 3.78 -30.49
CA ASP A 449 15.34 2.47 -30.42
C ASP A 449 16.32 2.37 -29.25
N GLU A 450 17.07 3.42 -28.99
CA GLU A 450 18.02 3.51 -27.88
C GLU A 450 17.28 3.66 -26.54
N THR A 451 16.23 4.48 -26.50
CA THR A 451 15.32 4.61 -25.34
C THR A 451 14.73 3.25 -24.98
N GLN A 452 14.22 2.51 -25.95
CA GLN A 452 13.68 1.16 -25.74
C GLN A 452 14.74 0.20 -25.18
N ARG A 453 15.96 0.24 -25.71
CA ARG A 453 17.07 -0.56 -25.17
C ARG A 453 17.38 -0.20 -23.72
N LEU A 454 17.44 1.10 -23.39
CA LEU A 454 17.69 1.56 -22.02
C LEU A 454 16.61 1.09 -21.03
N LEU A 455 15.35 1.22 -21.41
CA LEU A 455 14.23 0.79 -20.56
C LEU A 455 14.20 -0.74 -20.37
N ASN A 456 14.62 -1.50 -21.38
CA ASN A 456 14.75 -2.95 -21.29
C ASN A 456 15.89 -3.40 -20.35
N LEU A 457 16.76 -2.51 -19.91
CA LEU A 457 17.77 -2.78 -18.88
C LEU A 457 17.19 -2.77 -17.45
N SER A 458 15.89 -2.50 -17.25
CA SER A 458 15.26 -2.47 -15.93
C SER A 458 15.32 -3.82 -15.20
N PHE A 459 15.27 -3.79 -13.87
CA PHE A 459 15.18 -5.00 -13.04
C PHE A 459 13.89 -5.75 -13.29
N ALA A 460 12.82 -5.03 -13.65
CA ALA A 460 11.56 -5.63 -14.10
C ALA A 460 11.79 -6.56 -15.31
N GLN A 461 12.46 -6.06 -16.36
CA GLN A 461 12.76 -6.84 -17.55
C GLN A 461 13.75 -7.97 -17.26
N TYR A 462 14.80 -7.70 -16.48
CA TYR A 462 15.75 -8.73 -16.05
C TYR A 462 15.06 -9.92 -15.36
N CYS A 463 14.12 -9.63 -14.43
CA CYS A 463 13.34 -10.67 -13.76
C CYS A 463 12.39 -11.40 -14.73
N ALA A 464 11.80 -10.68 -15.70
CA ALA A 464 10.96 -11.26 -16.73
C ALA A 464 11.76 -12.21 -17.63
N ASP A 465 12.93 -11.79 -18.10
CA ASP A 465 13.82 -12.60 -18.94
C ASP A 465 14.30 -13.88 -18.23
N LYS A 466 14.71 -13.75 -16.96
CA LYS A 466 15.09 -14.89 -16.11
C LYS A 466 13.93 -15.86 -15.92
N ARG A 467 12.71 -15.34 -15.77
CA ARG A 467 11.47 -16.12 -15.68
C ARG A 467 11.15 -16.81 -17.00
N VAL A 468 11.32 -16.12 -18.14
CA VAL A 468 11.15 -16.68 -19.49
C VAL A 468 12.09 -17.86 -19.71
N VAL A 469 13.38 -17.73 -19.37
CA VAL A 469 14.36 -18.83 -19.46
C VAL A 469 13.94 -20.01 -18.57
N THR A 470 13.50 -19.74 -17.35
CA THR A 470 13.02 -20.78 -16.41
C THR A 470 11.76 -21.48 -16.93
N LEU A 471 10.84 -20.71 -17.53
CA LEU A 471 9.62 -21.26 -18.15
C LEU A 471 9.95 -22.09 -19.38
N GLN A 472 10.92 -21.67 -20.18
CA GLN A 472 11.37 -22.42 -21.35
C GLN A 472 11.93 -23.81 -20.97
N ALA A 473 12.84 -23.86 -20.00
CA ALA A 473 13.39 -25.11 -19.46
C ALA A 473 12.28 -26.01 -18.88
N ARG A 474 11.29 -25.40 -18.21
CA ARG A 474 10.14 -26.14 -17.71
C ARG A 474 9.25 -26.68 -18.84
N LEU A 475 9.04 -25.90 -19.89
CA LEU A 475 8.29 -26.35 -21.07
C LEU A 475 8.96 -27.56 -21.72
N GLU A 476 10.27 -27.54 -21.91
CA GLU A 476 11.05 -28.69 -22.46
C GLU A 476 10.85 -29.96 -21.61
N THR A 477 10.92 -29.81 -20.26
CA THR A 477 10.66 -30.93 -19.35
C THR A 477 9.22 -31.45 -19.46
N LEU A 478 8.25 -30.53 -19.55
CA LEU A 478 6.84 -30.90 -19.71
C LEU A 478 6.55 -31.54 -21.06
N ASP A 479 7.24 -31.14 -22.14
CA ASP A 479 7.11 -31.75 -23.46
C ASP A 479 7.67 -33.18 -23.48
N GLU A 480 8.80 -33.44 -22.82
CA GLU A 480 9.32 -34.80 -22.62
C GLU A 480 8.36 -35.67 -21.81
N ASP A 481 7.80 -35.13 -20.72
CA ASP A 481 6.80 -35.80 -19.91
C ASP A 481 5.54 -36.11 -20.72
N LEU A 482 5.09 -35.15 -21.52
CA LEU A 482 3.95 -35.31 -22.45
C LEU A 482 4.19 -36.43 -23.43
N ALA A 483 5.36 -36.46 -24.04
CA ALA A 483 5.72 -37.52 -25.01
C ALA A 483 5.70 -38.93 -24.36
N ARG A 484 6.26 -39.06 -23.15
CA ARG A 484 6.24 -40.31 -22.37
C ARG A 484 4.82 -40.77 -22.01
N GLU A 485 3.97 -39.86 -21.54
CA GLU A 485 2.60 -40.18 -21.14
C GLU A 485 1.69 -40.44 -22.39
N LEU A 486 1.93 -39.78 -23.53
CA LEU A 486 1.27 -40.05 -24.78
C LEU A 486 1.57 -41.48 -25.25
N GLU A 487 2.84 -41.89 -25.20
CA GLU A 487 3.23 -43.24 -25.53
C GLU A 487 2.61 -44.27 -24.60
N ALA A 488 2.62 -43.98 -23.26
CA ALA A 488 1.98 -44.83 -22.27
C ALA A 488 0.44 -44.88 -22.40
N SER A 489 -0.19 -43.89 -23.04
CA SER A 489 -1.62 -43.89 -23.31
C SER A 489 -2.02 -44.67 -24.56
N ARG A 490 -1.07 -45.03 -25.42
CA ARG A 490 -1.34 -45.83 -26.60
C ARG A 490 -1.89 -47.21 -26.23
N CYS A 491 -2.97 -47.55 -26.86
CA CYS A 491 -3.63 -48.85 -26.68
C CYS A 491 -3.71 -49.54 -28.06
N PRO A 492 -3.30 -50.83 -28.18
CA PRO A 492 -3.41 -51.52 -29.44
C PRO A 492 -4.86 -51.76 -29.90
N ASP A 493 -5.81 -51.79 -28.95
CA ASP A 493 -7.21 -52.19 -29.24
C ASP A 493 -8.17 -51.00 -29.34
N ALA A 494 -7.80 -49.81 -28.79
CA ALA A 494 -8.69 -48.66 -28.69
C ALA A 494 -7.93 -47.33 -28.50
N ASP A 495 -8.59 -46.21 -28.78
CA ASP A 495 -8.08 -44.84 -28.57
C ASP A 495 -8.52 -44.23 -27.21
N ALA A 496 -7.64 -44.29 -26.22
CA ALA A 496 -7.87 -43.78 -24.91
C ALA A 496 -7.98 -42.24 -24.87
N MET A 497 -7.23 -41.55 -25.72
CA MET A 497 -7.28 -40.08 -25.79
C MET A 497 -8.62 -39.63 -26.36
N ARG A 498 -9.09 -40.24 -27.43
CA ARG A 498 -10.42 -39.93 -27.98
C ARG A 498 -11.55 -40.26 -27.00
N PHE A 499 -11.43 -41.38 -26.28
CA PHE A 499 -12.40 -41.72 -25.24
C PHE A 499 -12.43 -40.67 -24.14
N ARG A 500 -11.29 -40.21 -23.69
CA ARG A 500 -11.18 -39.16 -22.65
C ARG A 500 -11.73 -37.80 -23.13
N GLU A 501 -11.50 -37.45 -24.38
CA GLU A 501 -12.09 -36.26 -25.03
C GLU A 501 -13.62 -36.32 -25.01
N LEU A 502 -14.21 -37.46 -25.35
CA LEU A 502 -15.66 -37.67 -25.32
C LEU A 502 -16.20 -37.52 -23.88
N GLU A 503 -15.54 -38.13 -22.86
CA GLU A 503 -15.92 -37.98 -21.46
C GLU A 503 -15.90 -36.50 -21.04
N ARG A 504 -14.87 -35.78 -21.41
CA ARG A 504 -14.74 -34.34 -21.11
C ARG A 504 -15.83 -33.52 -21.78
N ARG A 505 -16.07 -33.76 -23.06
CA ARG A 505 -17.10 -33.05 -23.82
C ARG A 505 -18.50 -33.31 -23.23
N CYS A 506 -18.77 -34.57 -22.86
CA CYS A 506 -20.02 -34.94 -22.21
C CYS A 506 -20.20 -34.18 -20.88
N ALA A 507 -19.16 -34.17 -20.03
CA ALA A 507 -19.20 -33.46 -18.76
C ALA A 507 -19.38 -31.94 -18.92
N GLN A 508 -18.75 -31.34 -19.93
CA GLN A 508 -18.87 -29.92 -20.27
C GLN A 508 -20.29 -29.58 -20.73
N LEU A 509 -20.86 -30.37 -21.66
CA LEU A 509 -22.22 -30.16 -22.11
C LEU A 509 -23.25 -30.36 -20.98
N GLN A 510 -23.05 -31.36 -20.11
CA GLN A 510 -23.89 -31.57 -18.92
C GLN A 510 -23.83 -30.38 -17.94
N ARG A 511 -22.63 -29.81 -17.69
CA ARG A 511 -22.48 -28.61 -16.85
C ARG A 511 -23.24 -27.43 -17.47
N ARG A 512 -23.04 -27.19 -18.79
CA ARG A 512 -23.72 -26.10 -19.51
C ARG A 512 -25.25 -26.26 -19.43
N LEU A 513 -25.77 -27.46 -19.68
CA LEU A 513 -27.19 -27.78 -19.54
C LEU A 513 -27.69 -27.53 -18.12
N SER A 514 -26.95 -27.99 -17.12
CA SER A 514 -27.31 -27.78 -15.69
C SER A 514 -27.32 -26.30 -15.31
N THR A 515 -26.38 -25.50 -15.83
CA THR A 515 -26.32 -24.05 -15.58
C THR A 515 -27.51 -23.34 -16.22
N MET A 516 -27.77 -23.59 -17.51
CA MET A 516 -28.94 -23.03 -18.21
C MET A 516 -30.25 -23.39 -17.53
N THR A 517 -30.41 -24.64 -17.13
CA THR A 517 -31.63 -25.09 -16.42
C THR A 517 -31.77 -24.39 -15.05
N LYS A 518 -30.67 -24.16 -14.33
CA LYS A 518 -30.71 -23.41 -13.06
C LYS A 518 -31.04 -21.95 -13.26
N GLU A 519 -30.42 -21.30 -14.24
CA GLU A 519 -30.68 -19.88 -14.58
C GLU A 519 -32.14 -19.67 -15.02
N ARG A 520 -32.63 -20.52 -15.90
CA ARG A 520 -34.03 -20.47 -16.33
C ARG A 520 -34.99 -20.63 -15.13
N ARG A 521 -34.78 -21.66 -14.29
CA ARG A 521 -35.60 -21.83 -13.08
C ARG A 521 -35.51 -20.64 -12.14
N GLY A 522 -34.32 -20.05 -11.98
CA GLY A 522 -34.13 -18.83 -11.19
C GLY A 522 -34.93 -17.66 -11.73
N ASN A 523 -34.92 -17.46 -13.04
CA ASN A 523 -35.68 -16.40 -13.70
C ASN A 523 -37.19 -16.63 -13.59
N GLU A 524 -37.67 -17.85 -13.84
CA GLU A 524 -39.08 -18.23 -13.68
C GLU A 524 -39.58 -17.99 -12.24
N ILE A 525 -38.76 -18.35 -11.22
CA ILE A 525 -39.08 -18.09 -9.82
C ILE A 525 -39.14 -16.59 -9.55
N ARG A 526 -38.17 -15.82 -10.06
CA ARG A 526 -38.08 -14.37 -9.88
C ARG A 526 -39.30 -13.67 -10.49
N GLU A 527 -39.63 -13.99 -11.73
CA GLU A 527 -40.80 -13.45 -12.41
C GLU A 527 -42.11 -13.79 -11.70
N ALA A 528 -42.28 -15.05 -11.29
CA ALA A 528 -43.44 -15.47 -10.55
C ALA A 528 -43.59 -14.75 -9.19
N MET A 529 -42.47 -14.55 -8.48
CA MET A 529 -42.45 -13.81 -7.20
C MET A 529 -42.79 -12.33 -7.37
N VAL A 530 -42.34 -11.70 -8.46
CA VAL A 530 -42.71 -10.31 -8.80
C VAL A 530 -44.19 -10.17 -9.03
N ARG A 531 -44.83 -11.14 -9.69
CA ARG A 531 -46.27 -11.13 -10.02
C ARG A 531 -47.17 -11.38 -8.80
N LEU A 532 -46.70 -12.09 -7.76
CA LEU A 532 -47.50 -12.34 -6.57
C LEU A 532 -48.00 -11.06 -5.90
N GLN A 533 -49.26 -11.04 -5.45
CA GLN A 533 -49.85 -9.92 -4.70
C GLN A 533 -50.31 -10.38 -3.31
N PRO A 534 -50.41 -9.48 -2.33
CA PRO A 534 -51.00 -9.80 -1.02
C PRO A 534 -52.42 -10.34 -1.20
N GLY A 535 -52.67 -11.49 -0.61
CA GLY A 535 -53.92 -12.21 -0.79
C GLY A 535 -53.85 -13.38 -1.76
N ASP A 536 -52.89 -13.45 -2.66
CA ASP A 536 -52.71 -14.58 -3.57
C ASP A 536 -52.48 -15.89 -2.81
N VAL A 537 -53.18 -16.94 -3.22
CA VAL A 537 -52.96 -18.32 -2.77
C VAL A 537 -52.16 -19.04 -3.86
N PHE A 538 -51.03 -19.58 -3.49
CA PHE A 538 -50.15 -20.27 -4.43
C PHE A 538 -49.69 -21.62 -3.89
N ILE A 539 -49.25 -22.47 -4.81
CA ILE A 539 -48.66 -23.76 -4.52
C ILE A 539 -47.18 -23.69 -4.82
N THR A 540 -46.36 -24.24 -3.93
CA THR A 540 -44.92 -24.43 -4.10
C THR A 540 -44.48 -25.78 -3.53
N GLY A 541 -43.44 -26.39 -4.12
CA GLY A 541 -42.94 -27.71 -3.72
C GLY A 541 -42.99 -28.73 -4.83
N ASN A 542 -42.29 -29.87 -4.68
CA ASN A 542 -42.31 -30.96 -5.66
C ASN A 542 -43.62 -31.76 -5.57
N ARG A 543 -44.01 -32.43 -6.64
CA ARG A 543 -45.15 -33.32 -6.72
C ARG A 543 -45.11 -34.34 -5.59
N GLY A 544 -46.17 -34.35 -4.74
CA GLY A 544 -46.24 -35.19 -3.52
C GLY A 544 -45.74 -34.52 -2.24
N SER A 545 -45.17 -33.33 -2.30
CA SER A 545 -44.77 -32.47 -1.15
C SER A 545 -45.20 -31.01 -1.34
N GLU A 546 -46.24 -30.77 -2.11
CA GLU A 546 -46.78 -29.46 -2.43
C GLU A 546 -47.36 -28.77 -1.18
N ARG A 547 -47.05 -27.48 -1.03
CA ARG A 547 -47.59 -26.65 0.05
C ARG A 547 -48.44 -25.53 -0.52
N VAL A 548 -49.63 -25.42 0.00
CA VAL A 548 -50.55 -24.31 -0.29
C VAL A 548 -50.25 -23.18 0.69
N LEU A 549 -49.99 -21.98 0.18
CA LEU A 549 -49.61 -20.82 0.97
C LEU A 549 -50.34 -19.59 0.47
N ALA A 550 -50.66 -18.63 1.35
CA ALA A 550 -51.22 -17.34 0.95
C ALA A 550 -50.24 -16.20 1.29
N VAL A 551 -50.10 -15.26 0.40
CA VAL A 551 -49.24 -14.08 0.57
C VAL A 551 -49.91 -13.10 1.53
N VAL A 552 -49.21 -12.75 2.61
CA VAL A 552 -49.62 -11.73 3.58
C VAL A 552 -49.03 -10.36 3.23
N ARG A 553 -47.71 -10.33 2.99
CA ARG A 553 -46.99 -9.09 2.69
C ARG A 553 -45.72 -9.40 1.90
N LYS A 554 -45.38 -8.51 0.95
CA LYS A 554 -44.05 -8.49 0.30
C LYS A 554 -43.07 -7.65 1.13
N HIS A 555 -41.84 -8.09 1.21
CA HIS A 555 -40.76 -7.28 1.75
C HIS A 555 -39.99 -6.71 0.55
N GLN A 556 -39.98 -5.40 0.39
CA GLN A 556 -39.19 -4.73 -0.63
C GLN A 556 -37.82 -4.39 -0.04
N GLY A 557 -36.75 -4.97 -0.56
CA GLY A 557 -35.40 -4.46 -0.46
C GLY A 557 -35.16 -3.34 -1.49
N LYS A 558 -34.15 -2.51 -1.31
CA LYS A 558 -33.88 -1.33 -2.20
C LYS A 558 -33.70 -1.67 -3.69
N LYS A 559 -33.49 -2.93 -4.08
CA LYS A 559 -33.30 -3.36 -5.49
C LYS A 559 -34.07 -4.60 -5.94
N GLU A 560 -34.53 -5.49 -5.04
CA GLU A 560 -35.36 -6.68 -5.38
C GLU A 560 -36.16 -7.14 -4.17
N PRO A 561 -37.35 -7.87 -4.36
CA PRO A 561 -38.08 -8.42 -3.23
C PRO A 561 -37.27 -9.55 -2.56
N GLU A 562 -36.64 -9.27 -1.44
CA GLU A 562 -35.82 -10.24 -0.69
C GLU A 562 -36.62 -11.42 -0.09
N GLY A 563 -37.94 -11.37 -0.10
CA GLY A 563 -38.82 -12.45 0.39
C GLY A 563 -40.27 -12.03 0.62
N ILE A 564 -41.09 -13.01 0.83
CA ILE A 564 -42.53 -12.85 1.12
C ILE A 564 -42.90 -13.44 2.47
N LEU A 565 -43.78 -12.76 3.19
CA LEU A 565 -44.42 -13.30 4.38
C LEU A 565 -45.66 -14.05 3.92
N VAL A 566 -45.76 -15.32 4.24
CA VAL A 566 -46.84 -16.19 3.86
C VAL A 566 -47.50 -16.83 5.08
N VAL A 567 -48.71 -17.32 4.90
CA VAL A 567 -49.43 -18.10 5.91
C VAL A 567 -49.89 -19.42 5.30
N ASP A 568 -49.81 -20.50 6.05
CA ASP A 568 -50.31 -21.82 5.69
C ASP A 568 -51.81 -21.97 6.02
N PRO A 569 -52.51 -23.00 5.52
CA PRO A 569 -53.93 -23.24 5.83
C PRO A 569 -54.25 -23.44 7.31
N VAL A 570 -53.25 -23.81 8.13
CA VAL A 570 -53.38 -23.95 9.58
C VAL A 570 -53.21 -22.62 10.31
N GLY A 571 -52.77 -21.58 9.62
CA GLY A 571 -52.61 -20.23 10.15
C GLY A 571 -51.21 -19.93 10.70
N ARG A 572 -50.17 -20.68 10.31
CA ARG A 572 -48.79 -20.44 10.70
C ARG A 572 -48.10 -19.52 9.69
N TYR A 573 -47.48 -18.46 10.20
CA TYR A 573 -46.75 -17.51 9.38
C TYR A 573 -45.32 -17.98 9.14
N ARG A 574 -44.86 -17.81 7.89
CA ARG A 574 -43.45 -18.12 7.51
C ARG A 574 -42.94 -17.07 6.55
N ARG A 575 -41.66 -16.78 6.65
CA ARG A 575 -40.95 -15.97 5.67
C ARG A 575 -40.28 -16.91 4.66
N ILE A 576 -40.55 -16.70 3.37
CA ILE A 576 -39.93 -17.44 2.26
C ILE A 576 -38.98 -16.49 1.52
N ALA A 577 -37.71 -16.85 1.51
CA ALA A 577 -36.72 -16.17 0.68
C ALA A 577 -36.70 -16.77 -0.74
N LEU A 578 -36.31 -15.96 -1.73
CA LEU A 578 -36.20 -16.39 -3.13
C LEU A 578 -35.34 -17.65 -3.28
N SER A 579 -34.23 -17.70 -2.55
CA SER A 579 -33.25 -18.80 -2.56
C SER A 579 -33.78 -20.14 -2.03
N THR A 580 -34.92 -20.14 -1.33
CA THR A 580 -35.51 -21.36 -0.74
C THR A 580 -36.50 -22.05 -1.65
N LEU A 581 -36.94 -21.39 -2.73
CA LEU A 581 -37.89 -21.96 -3.68
C LEU A 581 -37.15 -22.82 -4.71
N LYS A 582 -37.61 -24.03 -4.91
CA LYS A 582 -37.10 -24.97 -5.93
C LYS A 582 -37.84 -24.90 -7.25
N GLN A 583 -39.02 -24.32 -7.26
CA GLN A 583 -39.88 -24.12 -8.44
C GLN A 583 -40.65 -22.81 -8.32
N ALA A 584 -41.06 -22.24 -9.46
CA ALA A 584 -41.85 -21.04 -9.50
C ALA A 584 -43.21 -21.25 -8.78
N PRO A 585 -43.63 -20.31 -7.88
CA PRO A 585 -44.91 -20.37 -7.22
C PRO A 585 -46.03 -20.23 -8.26
N ARG A 586 -47.02 -21.16 -8.19
CA ARG A 586 -48.16 -21.15 -9.09
C ARG A 586 -49.37 -20.61 -8.34
N VAL A 587 -49.91 -19.48 -8.75
CA VAL A 587 -51.12 -18.90 -8.17
C VAL A 587 -52.34 -19.76 -8.55
N VAL A 588 -53.13 -20.10 -7.54
CA VAL A 588 -54.33 -20.97 -7.69
C VAL A 588 -55.61 -20.27 -7.27
N GLY A 589 -55.53 -19.06 -6.77
CA GLY A 589 -56.67 -18.24 -6.39
C GLY A 589 -56.27 -17.13 -5.43
N ALA A 590 -57.24 -16.43 -4.87
CA ALA A 590 -56.99 -15.37 -3.91
C ALA A 590 -57.93 -15.43 -2.71
N VAL A 591 -57.46 -14.85 -1.59
CA VAL A 591 -58.22 -14.68 -0.36
C VAL A 591 -57.99 -13.30 0.23
N GLU A 592 -58.94 -12.70 0.88
CA GLU A 592 -58.83 -11.36 1.46
C GLU A 592 -57.79 -11.35 2.61
N VAL A 593 -56.84 -10.47 2.55
CA VAL A 593 -55.76 -10.36 3.54
C VAL A 593 -56.30 -10.09 4.94
N ALA A 594 -57.30 -9.25 5.08
CA ALA A 594 -58.00 -8.97 6.35
C ALA A 594 -58.62 -10.21 7.00
N LYS A 595 -59.05 -11.19 6.21
CA LYS A 595 -59.58 -12.46 6.71
C LYS A 595 -58.43 -13.42 7.12
N ILE A 596 -57.32 -13.42 6.43
CA ILE A 596 -56.14 -14.24 6.75
C ILE A 596 -55.55 -13.80 8.07
N THR A 597 -55.45 -12.49 8.30
CA THR A 597 -54.84 -11.86 9.49
C THR A 597 -55.82 -11.66 10.63
N SER A 598 -57.08 -12.10 10.48
CA SER A 598 -58.14 -11.96 11.47
C SER A 598 -57.74 -12.58 12.84
N PRO A 599 -58.00 -11.91 13.98
CA PRO A 599 -57.79 -12.46 15.30
C PRO A 599 -58.72 -13.62 15.61
N THR A 600 -59.87 -13.71 14.94
CA THR A 600 -60.96 -14.68 15.18
C THR A 600 -60.61 -16.07 14.62
N ARG A 601 -60.44 -17.07 15.50
CA ARG A 601 -60.07 -18.45 15.15
C ARG A 601 -61.06 -19.11 14.14
N LYS A 602 -62.33 -18.77 14.21
CA LYS A 602 -63.37 -19.28 13.31
C LYS A 602 -63.18 -18.80 11.86
N VAL A 603 -62.87 -17.51 11.69
CA VAL A 603 -62.63 -16.89 10.36
C VAL A 603 -61.35 -17.49 9.73
N ARG A 604 -60.28 -17.62 10.48
CA ARG A 604 -59.04 -18.23 9.99
C ARG A 604 -59.20 -19.68 9.54
N ARG A 605 -60.03 -20.46 10.27
CA ARG A 605 -60.32 -21.86 9.91
C ARG A 605 -61.10 -21.95 8.60
N GLN A 606 -62.06 -21.03 8.35
CA GLN A 606 -62.86 -20.98 7.09
C GLN A 606 -61.94 -20.61 5.90
N VAL A 607 -61.05 -19.66 6.07
CA VAL A 607 -60.06 -19.27 5.04
C VAL A 607 -59.08 -20.41 4.75
N GLY A 608 -58.59 -21.12 5.78
CA GLY A 608 -57.72 -22.28 5.62
C GLY A 608 -58.36 -23.39 4.79
N ALA A 609 -59.64 -23.71 5.07
CA ALA A 609 -60.42 -24.70 4.30
C ALA A 609 -60.59 -24.28 2.83
N ARG A 610 -60.74 -22.97 2.58
CA ARG A 610 -60.82 -22.43 1.19
C ARG A 610 -59.49 -22.52 0.47
N MET A 611 -58.36 -22.25 1.16
CA MET A 611 -57.02 -22.41 0.62
C MET A 611 -56.76 -23.87 0.22
N ASP A 612 -57.10 -24.83 1.09
CA ASP A 612 -56.95 -26.26 0.80
C ASP A 612 -57.82 -26.70 -0.40
N SER A 613 -59.00 -26.16 -0.51
CA SER A 613 -59.92 -26.45 -1.66
C SER A 613 -59.36 -25.88 -3.00
N LEU A 614 -58.76 -24.71 -2.96
CA LEU A 614 -58.09 -24.11 -4.12
C LEU A 614 -56.87 -24.93 -4.52
N GLY A 615 -56.12 -25.42 -3.55
CA GLY A 615 -54.96 -26.29 -3.79
C GLY A 615 -55.33 -27.59 -4.50
N LYS A 616 -56.36 -28.30 -4.01
CA LYS A 616 -56.85 -29.55 -4.60
C LYS A 616 -57.35 -29.39 -6.03
N LYS A 617 -58.08 -28.31 -6.36
CA LYS A 617 -58.54 -28.03 -7.72
C LYS A 617 -57.45 -27.75 -8.73
N ALA A 618 -56.24 -27.34 -8.27
CA ALA A 618 -55.11 -27.03 -9.12
C ALA A 618 -54.15 -28.21 -9.38
N GLU A 619 -54.25 -29.28 -8.55
CA GLU A 619 -53.51 -30.53 -8.80
C GLU A 619 -53.97 -31.24 -10.07
N ASP A 620 -55.28 -31.09 -10.46
CA ASP A 620 -55.84 -31.70 -11.65
C ASP A 620 -55.50 -30.95 -12.97
N ALA A 621 -54.93 -29.75 -12.92
CA ALA A 621 -54.71 -28.87 -14.05
C ALA A 621 -53.19 -28.61 -14.37
N ALA A 622 -52.34 -29.60 -14.16
CA ALA A 622 -50.89 -29.43 -14.43
C ALA A 622 -50.58 -29.43 -15.92
N ALA A 623 -50.44 -28.24 -16.52
CA ALA A 623 -49.99 -28.06 -17.89
C ALA A 623 -48.48 -28.41 -18.03
N GLN A 624 -48.16 -29.19 -19.05
CA GLN A 624 -46.76 -29.44 -19.49
C GLN A 624 -46.25 -28.17 -20.16
N THR A 625 -45.33 -27.47 -19.49
CA THR A 625 -44.56 -26.43 -20.15
C THR A 625 -43.43 -27.11 -20.95
N GLY A 626 -43.45 -26.95 -22.28
CA GLY A 626 -42.44 -27.44 -23.18
C GLY A 626 -41.04 -26.85 -22.83
N ARG A 627 -39.99 -27.62 -23.04
CA ARG A 627 -38.61 -27.12 -22.90
C ARG A 627 -38.31 -26.16 -24.04
N PRO A 628 -37.57 -25.07 -23.83
CA PRO A 628 -37.04 -24.24 -24.91
C PRO A 628 -36.16 -25.04 -25.88
N SER A 629 -36.12 -24.64 -27.15
CA SER A 629 -35.39 -25.34 -28.21
C SER A 629 -33.89 -25.55 -27.89
N GLU A 630 -33.25 -24.57 -27.30
CA GLU A 630 -31.81 -24.58 -26.92
C GLU A 630 -31.49 -25.64 -25.84
N GLU A 631 -32.33 -25.80 -24.84
CA GLU A 631 -32.16 -26.87 -23.81
C GLU A 631 -32.39 -28.26 -24.42
N THR A 632 -33.28 -28.36 -25.40
CA THR A 632 -33.56 -29.60 -26.12
C THR A 632 -32.38 -30.01 -27.00
N GLU A 633 -31.83 -29.07 -27.79
CA GLU A 633 -30.64 -29.27 -28.62
C GLU A 633 -29.43 -29.68 -27.78
N LEU A 634 -29.21 -29.01 -26.63
CA LEU A 634 -28.09 -29.34 -25.74
C LEU A 634 -28.29 -30.71 -25.07
N SER A 635 -29.53 -31.06 -24.71
CA SER A 635 -29.89 -32.39 -24.17
C SER A 635 -29.64 -33.49 -25.20
N GLU A 636 -30.00 -33.27 -26.49
CA GLU A 636 -29.73 -34.19 -27.57
C GLU A 636 -28.23 -34.32 -27.86
N ALA A 637 -27.48 -33.20 -27.78
CA ALA A 637 -26.02 -33.22 -27.89
C ALA A 637 -25.37 -34.07 -26.79
N VAL A 638 -25.85 -33.95 -25.54
CA VAL A 638 -25.39 -34.81 -24.42
C VAL A 638 -25.73 -36.28 -24.69
N ALA A 639 -26.93 -36.57 -25.20
CA ALA A 639 -27.36 -37.93 -25.50
C ALA A 639 -26.48 -38.57 -26.60
N ARG A 640 -26.20 -37.84 -27.70
CA ARG A 640 -25.30 -38.30 -28.79
C ARG A 640 -23.89 -38.61 -28.29
N VAL A 641 -23.27 -37.71 -27.52
CA VAL A 641 -21.92 -37.94 -26.98
C VAL A 641 -21.91 -39.13 -25.99
N LYS A 642 -22.98 -39.33 -25.21
CA LYS A 642 -23.08 -40.52 -24.34
C LYS A 642 -23.15 -41.81 -25.12
N GLU A 643 -23.91 -41.81 -26.19
CA GLU A 643 -24.00 -42.98 -27.09
C GLU A 643 -22.62 -43.27 -27.74
N GLU A 644 -21.88 -42.25 -28.16
CA GLU A 644 -20.48 -42.42 -28.65
C GLU A 644 -19.57 -43.01 -27.58
N ILE A 645 -19.73 -42.57 -26.29
CA ILE A 645 -18.97 -43.11 -25.14
C ILE A 645 -19.35 -44.59 -24.93
N ASP A 646 -20.63 -44.91 -24.89
CA ASP A 646 -21.12 -46.28 -24.59
C ASP A 646 -20.70 -47.26 -25.67
N ASN A 647 -20.66 -46.83 -26.94
CA ASN A 647 -20.23 -47.61 -28.08
C ASN A 647 -18.72 -47.68 -28.25
N ASN A 648 -17.93 -46.98 -27.44
CA ASN A 648 -16.49 -46.92 -27.61
C ASN A 648 -15.81 -48.21 -27.10
N ARG A 649 -14.86 -48.71 -27.88
CA ARG A 649 -14.12 -49.94 -27.55
C ARG A 649 -13.37 -49.88 -26.22
N CYS A 650 -13.01 -48.66 -25.73
CA CYS A 650 -12.38 -48.47 -24.44
C CYS A 650 -13.22 -48.99 -23.27
N ASN A 651 -14.55 -49.07 -23.40
CA ASN A 651 -15.42 -49.50 -22.28
C ASN A 651 -15.15 -50.98 -21.92
N ASN A 652 -14.79 -51.82 -22.88
CA ASN A 652 -14.56 -53.26 -22.72
C ASN A 652 -13.07 -53.63 -22.84
N CYS A 653 -12.16 -52.64 -22.85
CA CYS A 653 -10.74 -52.87 -23.02
C CYS A 653 -10.07 -53.31 -21.70
N ALA A 654 -9.29 -54.38 -21.73
CA ALA A 654 -8.52 -54.90 -20.58
C ALA A 654 -7.50 -53.86 -20.05
N HIS A 655 -7.00 -52.98 -20.92
CA HIS A 655 -5.98 -51.98 -20.60
C HIS A 655 -6.58 -50.63 -20.19
N ARG A 656 -7.93 -50.47 -20.15
CA ARG A 656 -8.64 -49.20 -19.91
C ARG A 656 -8.08 -48.41 -18.73
N GLN A 657 -7.91 -49.05 -17.57
CA GLN A 657 -7.51 -48.36 -16.34
C GLN A 657 -6.13 -47.69 -16.49
N ARG A 658 -5.17 -48.40 -17.03
CA ARG A 658 -3.80 -47.89 -17.27
C ARG A 658 -3.80 -46.75 -18.29
N CYS A 659 -4.38 -46.99 -19.46
CA CYS A 659 -4.41 -45.99 -20.55
C CYS A 659 -5.17 -44.73 -20.15
N MET A 660 -6.26 -44.83 -19.38
CA MET A 660 -7.01 -43.70 -18.89
C MET A 660 -6.29 -42.91 -17.78
N GLN A 661 -5.44 -43.56 -16.99
CA GLN A 661 -4.56 -42.84 -16.06
C GLN A 661 -3.55 -41.96 -16.80
N SER A 662 -2.88 -42.53 -17.82
CA SER A 662 -1.94 -41.77 -18.67
C SER A 662 -2.66 -40.69 -19.47
N ALA A 663 -3.82 -40.94 -20.07
CA ALA A 663 -4.61 -39.91 -20.74
C ALA A 663 -4.99 -38.74 -19.85
N ARG A 664 -5.33 -38.98 -18.55
CA ARG A 664 -5.55 -37.90 -17.56
C ARG A 664 -4.28 -37.11 -17.26
N ARG A 665 -3.12 -37.74 -17.20
CA ARG A 665 -1.83 -37.06 -17.01
C ARG A 665 -1.47 -36.23 -18.23
N VAL A 666 -1.68 -36.74 -19.45
CA VAL A 666 -1.53 -36.00 -20.70
C VAL A 666 -2.37 -34.71 -20.64
N GLU A 667 -3.65 -34.81 -20.29
CA GLU A 667 -4.52 -33.65 -20.20
C GLU A 667 -4.02 -32.61 -19.17
N LYS A 668 -3.51 -33.08 -18.03
CA LYS A 668 -2.93 -32.21 -16.99
C LYS A 668 -1.66 -31.52 -17.49
N ILE A 669 -0.75 -32.26 -18.12
CA ILE A 669 0.52 -31.74 -18.65
C ILE A 669 0.23 -30.73 -19.76
N SER A 670 -0.67 -31.05 -20.72
CA SER A 670 -1.05 -30.14 -21.82
C SER A 670 -1.59 -28.80 -21.29
N ARG A 671 -2.40 -28.79 -20.21
CA ARG A 671 -2.84 -27.55 -19.57
C ARG A 671 -1.70 -26.77 -18.90
N GLN A 672 -0.73 -27.49 -18.32
CA GLN A 672 0.46 -26.85 -17.72
C GLN A 672 1.32 -26.21 -18.82
N ILE A 673 1.49 -26.87 -19.97
CA ILE A 673 2.18 -26.34 -21.13
C ILE A 673 1.46 -25.09 -21.67
N GLU A 674 0.13 -25.16 -21.86
CA GLU A 674 -0.64 -24.01 -22.33
C GLU A 674 -0.51 -22.81 -21.38
N SER A 675 -0.61 -23.04 -20.06
CA SER A 675 -0.45 -22.00 -19.06
C SER A 675 0.97 -21.41 -19.04
N ALA A 676 2.00 -22.27 -19.10
CA ALA A 676 3.39 -21.84 -19.08
C ALA A 676 3.78 -21.11 -20.39
N SER A 677 3.25 -21.55 -21.55
CA SER A 677 3.47 -20.86 -22.83
C SER A 677 2.82 -19.47 -22.84
N LYS A 678 1.57 -19.35 -22.39
CA LYS A 678 0.93 -18.03 -22.27
C LYS A 678 1.69 -17.10 -21.34
N GLU A 679 2.19 -17.64 -20.22
CA GLU A 679 2.98 -16.86 -19.25
C GLU A 679 4.33 -16.46 -19.84
N ARG A 680 5.01 -17.35 -20.57
CA ARG A 680 6.25 -17.03 -21.31
C ARG A 680 6.00 -15.93 -22.34
N ASP A 681 4.98 -16.08 -23.18
CA ASP A 681 4.69 -15.17 -24.29
C ASP A 681 4.23 -13.78 -23.79
N SER A 682 3.65 -13.69 -22.59
CA SER A 682 3.31 -12.42 -21.94
C SER A 682 4.50 -11.73 -21.30
N GLY A 683 5.61 -12.42 -21.05
CA GLY A 683 6.85 -11.88 -20.47
C GLY A 683 7.75 -11.16 -21.46
N TYR A 684 7.54 -11.32 -22.77
CA TYR A 684 8.30 -10.62 -23.79
C TYR A 684 7.70 -9.22 -24.04
N ASP A 685 8.55 -8.17 -24.07
CA ASP A 685 8.22 -6.81 -24.52
C ASP A 685 7.17 -6.00 -23.72
N VAL A 686 7.02 -6.24 -22.43
CA VAL A 686 6.07 -5.45 -21.63
C VAL A 686 6.48 -3.98 -21.59
N VAL A 687 7.76 -3.69 -21.38
CA VAL A 687 8.29 -2.33 -21.24
C VAL A 687 8.28 -1.60 -22.58
N SER A 688 8.65 -2.29 -23.67
CA SER A 688 8.66 -1.71 -25.02
C SER A 688 7.29 -1.32 -25.54
N ARG A 689 6.27 -2.15 -25.31
CA ARG A 689 4.88 -1.80 -25.65
C ARG A 689 4.40 -0.60 -24.85
N ARG A 690 4.71 -0.56 -23.57
CA ARG A 690 4.32 0.55 -22.69
C ARG A 690 4.92 1.87 -23.16
N LEU A 691 6.18 1.87 -23.61
CA LEU A 691 6.80 3.05 -24.21
C LEU A 691 6.05 3.53 -25.47
N ALA A 692 5.69 2.61 -26.35
CA ALA A 692 4.94 2.95 -27.56
C ALA A 692 3.58 3.59 -27.24
N ASP A 693 2.85 3.03 -26.27
CA ASP A 693 1.56 3.56 -25.79
C ASP A 693 1.73 4.95 -25.16
N VAL A 694 2.79 5.16 -24.37
CA VAL A 694 3.14 6.48 -23.79
C VAL A 694 3.44 7.50 -24.88
N VAL A 695 4.24 7.15 -25.88
CA VAL A 695 4.59 8.01 -27.03
C VAL A 695 3.34 8.37 -27.84
N GLU A 696 2.40 7.44 -27.98
CA GLU A 696 1.13 7.70 -28.68
C GLU A 696 0.30 8.77 -27.97
N VAL A 697 0.18 8.69 -26.63
CA VAL A 697 -0.50 9.71 -25.83
C VAL A 697 0.21 11.06 -25.93
N LEU A 698 1.54 11.10 -25.80
CA LEU A 698 2.33 12.33 -25.94
C LEU A 698 2.15 12.99 -27.30
N ASN A 699 2.13 12.22 -28.39
CA ASN A 699 1.85 12.71 -29.73
C ASN A 699 0.41 13.25 -29.87
N LYS A 700 -0.59 12.55 -29.31
CA LYS A 700 -2.01 12.93 -29.37
C LYS A 700 -2.28 14.30 -28.75
N PHE A 701 -1.57 14.63 -27.66
CA PHE A 701 -1.70 15.92 -26.97
C PHE A 701 -0.62 16.95 -27.34
N GLY A 702 0.21 16.69 -28.35
CA GLY A 702 1.18 17.63 -28.87
C GLY A 702 2.38 17.92 -27.96
N PHE A 703 2.73 16.98 -27.09
CA PHE A 703 3.99 16.99 -26.35
C PHE A 703 5.16 16.50 -27.23
N MET A 704 4.83 15.69 -28.22
CA MET A 704 5.74 15.18 -29.23
C MET A 704 5.13 15.30 -30.62
N ARG A 705 6.00 15.26 -31.64
CA ARG A 705 5.64 15.11 -33.04
C ARG A 705 6.49 13.98 -33.63
N GLY A 706 5.88 12.80 -33.73
CA GLY A 706 6.65 11.60 -34.06
C GLY A 706 7.58 11.22 -32.91
N GLU A 707 8.90 11.28 -33.12
CA GLU A 707 9.92 10.99 -32.10
C GLU A 707 10.54 12.25 -31.48
N GLU A 708 10.23 13.43 -32.01
CA GLU A 708 10.81 14.70 -31.56
C GLU A 708 9.91 15.38 -30.49
N LEU A 709 10.52 15.92 -29.46
CA LEU A 709 9.82 16.70 -28.44
C LEU A 709 9.39 18.05 -28.99
N GLU A 710 8.16 18.45 -28.70
CA GLU A 710 7.64 19.78 -28.92
C GLU A 710 7.85 20.66 -27.67
N ASN A 711 7.54 21.96 -27.73
CA ASN A 711 7.72 22.86 -26.59
C ASN A 711 7.06 22.36 -25.30
N LYS A 712 5.87 21.77 -25.37
CA LYS A 712 5.21 21.17 -24.21
C LYS A 712 5.98 19.99 -23.65
N GLY A 713 6.58 19.18 -24.51
CA GLY A 713 7.44 18.07 -24.08
C GLY A 713 8.68 18.55 -23.32
N GLU A 714 9.29 19.67 -23.78
CA GLU A 714 10.41 20.28 -23.07
C GLU A 714 10.04 20.85 -21.69
N LEU A 715 8.82 21.37 -21.52
CA LEU A 715 8.30 21.79 -20.22
C LEU A 715 8.03 20.59 -19.31
N LEU A 716 7.47 19.50 -19.86
CA LEU A 716 7.13 18.28 -19.13
C LEU A 716 8.36 17.63 -18.47
N ARG A 717 9.51 17.68 -19.09
CA ARG A 717 10.76 17.13 -18.54
C ARG A 717 11.13 17.68 -17.16
N ARG A 718 10.70 18.90 -16.85
CA ARG A 718 11.04 19.64 -15.63
C ARG A 718 9.92 19.69 -14.60
N VAL A 719 8.78 19.09 -14.89
CA VAL A 719 7.64 19.00 -13.97
C VAL A 719 7.53 17.58 -13.44
N TYR A 720 7.69 17.43 -12.12
CA TYR A 720 7.70 16.12 -11.46
C TYR A 720 6.45 15.97 -10.58
N ASN A 721 5.36 15.51 -11.17
CA ASN A 721 4.08 15.32 -10.50
C ASN A 721 3.31 14.15 -11.14
N GLU A 722 2.41 13.51 -10.42
CA GLU A 722 1.56 12.41 -10.93
C GLU A 722 0.54 12.91 -11.99
N CYS A 723 0.27 14.22 -12.02
CA CYS A 723 -0.57 14.87 -13.00
C CYS A 723 0.26 15.77 -13.94
N ASP A 724 1.50 15.40 -14.23
CA ASP A 724 2.49 16.21 -14.98
C ASP A 724 1.97 16.70 -16.34
N LEU A 725 1.34 15.84 -17.15
CA LEU A 725 0.74 16.21 -18.43
C LEU A 725 -0.33 17.32 -18.27
N LEU A 726 -1.20 17.16 -17.28
CA LEU A 726 -2.31 18.08 -17.05
C LEU A 726 -1.82 19.46 -16.57
N LEU A 727 -0.77 19.47 -15.73
CA LEU A 727 -0.11 20.69 -15.26
C LEU A 727 0.53 21.47 -16.41
N VAL A 728 1.28 20.78 -17.26
CA VAL A 728 1.92 21.41 -18.42
C VAL A 728 0.88 21.89 -19.42
N GLU A 729 -0.20 21.14 -19.63
CA GLU A 729 -1.30 21.56 -20.48
C GLU A 729 -1.97 22.86 -19.97
N ALA A 730 -2.21 22.94 -18.64
CA ALA A 730 -2.77 24.15 -18.03
C ALA A 730 -1.84 25.38 -18.14
N LEU A 731 -0.52 25.13 -18.07
CA LEU A 731 0.48 26.18 -18.26
C LEU A 731 0.52 26.67 -19.71
N ASP A 732 0.59 25.75 -20.68
CA ASP A 732 0.67 26.06 -22.11
C ASP A 732 -0.60 26.75 -22.63
N ALA A 733 -1.77 26.30 -22.15
CA ALA A 733 -3.06 26.93 -22.46
C ALA A 733 -3.23 28.32 -21.80
N GLY A 734 -2.30 28.77 -20.95
CA GLY A 734 -2.36 30.03 -20.23
C GLY A 734 -3.51 30.13 -19.21
N MET A 735 -4.05 28.98 -18.79
CA MET A 735 -5.17 28.95 -17.85
C MET A 735 -4.81 29.50 -16.49
N ILE A 736 -3.57 29.22 -16.04
CA ILE A 736 -3.08 29.63 -14.71
C ILE A 736 -2.47 31.05 -14.70
N SER A 737 -2.17 31.64 -15.88
CA SER A 737 -1.54 32.97 -15.97
C SER A 737 -2.43 34.12 -15.46
N ARG A 738 -3.74 33.86 -15.33
CA ARG A 738 -4.74 34.84 -14.85
C ARG A 738 -5.04 34.72 -13.37
N LEU A 739 -4.52 33.71 -12.69
CA LEU A 739 -4.79 33.47 -11.28
C LEU A 739 -4.02 34.46 -10.39
N GLU A 740 -4.69 34.92 -9.35
CA GLU A 740 -4.04 35.70 -8.29
C GLU A 740 -3.14 34.81 -7.41
N PRO A 741 -2.16 35.37 -6.65
CA PRO A 741 -1.26 34.55 -5.83
C PRO A 741 -1.95 33.54 -4.91
N ARG A 742 -3.03 33.91 -4.22
CA ARG A 742 -3.78 32.98 -3.35
C ARG A 742 -4.54 31.92 -4.12
N GLU A 743 -5.00 32.22 -5.34
CA GLU A 743 -5.64 31.27 -6.23
C GLU A 743 -4.62 30.27 -6.79
N LEU A 744 -3.38 30.70 -7.06
CA LEU A 744 -2.28 29.84 -7.46
C LEU A 744 -1.92 28.83 -6.36
N VAL A 745 -1.98 29.23 -5.07
CA VAL A 745 -1.75 28.32 -3.95
C VAL A 745 -2.85 27.27 -3.88
N ALA A 746 -4.11 27.67 -4.04
CA ALA A 746 -5.23 26.74 -4.06
C ALA A 746 -5.13 25.78 -5.27
N PHE A 747 -4.84 26.29 -6.46
CA PHE A 747 -4.60 25.49 -7.65
C PHE A 747 -3.48 24.47 -7.46
N ALA A 748 -2.31 24.89 -6.98
CA ALA A 748 -1.18 23.99 -6.75
C ALA A 748 -1.52 22.90 -5.72
N SER A 749 -2.38 23.20 -4.75
CA SER A 749 -2.80 22.23 -3.74
C SER A 749 -3.56 21.03 -4.31
N TRP A 750 -4.28 21.21 -5.43
CA TRP A 750 -5.05 20.14 -6.08
C TRP A 750 -4.18 19.02 -6.66
N PHE A 751 -2.93 19.33 -6.95
CA PHE A 751 -1.95 18.39 -7.50
C PHE A 751 -1.04 17.74 -6.44
N ILE A 752 -1.20 18.15 -5.19
CA ILE A 752 -0.37 17.71 -4.07
C ILE A 752 -1.17 16.90 -3.04
N TYR A 753 -2.44 17.25 -2.86
CA TYR A 753 -3.28 16.65 -1.84
C TYR A 753 -4.03 15.44 -2.36
N GLU A 754 -4.15 14.41 -1.51
CA GLU A 754 -4.97 13.23 -1.73
C GLU A 754 -5.90 13.03 -0.55
N SER A 755 -7.20 12.99 -0.81
CA SER A 755 -8.25 12.68 0.18
C SER A 755 -8.15 11.22 0.61
N ARG A 756 -8.31 10.96 1.90
CA ARG A 756 -8.30 9.60 2.45
C ARG A 756 -9.63 8.87 2.30
N GLU A 757 -10.69 9.56 2.02
CA GLU A 757 -12.03 9.02 1.79
C GLU A 757 -12.43 9.29 0.35
N ALA A 758 -12.91 8.24 -0.34
CA ALA A 758 -13.50 8.40 -1.66
C ALA A 758 -14.86 9.11 -1.50
N GLU A 759 -14.87 10.42 -1.69
CA GLU A 759 -16.11 11.19 -1.80
C GLU A 759 -16.88 10.75 -3.04
N THR A 760 -18.20 10.65 -2.90
CA THR A 760 -19.06 10.38 -4.05
C THR A 760 -19.11 11.61 -4.97
N ASP A 761 -19.31 11.41 -6.27
CA ASP A 761 -19.42 12.52 -7.24
C ASP A 761 -20.50 13.55 -6.85
N GLU A 762 -21.53 13.11 -6.12
CA GLU A 762 -22.62 13.95 -5.62
C GLU A 762 -22.17 14.81 -4.42
N GLU A 763 -21.33 14.28 -3.53
CA GLU A 763 -20.73 15.02 -2.42
C GLU A 763 -19.71 16.06 -2.92
N LYS A 764 -18.91 15.72 -3.92
CA LYS A 764 -17.99 16.65 -4.59
C LYS A 764 -18.71 17.82 -5.27
N LEU A 765 -19.85 17.58 -5.89
CA LEU A 765 -20.68 18.61 -6.53
C LEU A 765 -21.32 19.54 -5.49
N ILE A 766 -21.75 19.01 -4.34
CA ILE A 766 -22.35 19.81 -3.25
C ILE A 766 -21.29 20.67 -2.57
N ALA A 767 -20.14 20.07 -2.21
CA ALA A 767 -19.01 20.80 -1.64
C ALA A 767 -18.58 21.95 -2.56
N ARG A 768 -18.46 21.69 -3.85
CA ARG A 768 -18.09 22.69 -4.86
C ARG A 768 -19.05 23.89 -4.95
N ALA A 769 -20.36 23.68 -4.74
CA ALA A 769 -21.37 24.74 -4.78
C ALA A 769 -21.31 25.65 -3.54
N GLU A 770 -20.76 25.16 -2.44
CA GLU A 770 -20.66 25.85 -1.15
C GLU A 770 -19.29 26.52 -0.93
N GLU A 771 -18.27 26.18 -1.72
CA GLU A 771 -16.91 26.71 -1.57
C GLU A 771 -16.74 28.06 -2.29
N GLU A 772 -16.70 29.13 -1.53
CA GLU A 772 -16.62 30.52 -2.02
C GLU A 772 -15.36 30.78 -2.86
N HIS A 773 -14.25 30.09 -2.60
CA HIS A 773 -12.99 30.24 -3.35
C HIS A 773 -13.03 29.62 -4.76
N LEU A 774 -13.95 28.70 -5.05
CA LEU A 774 -14.15 28.12 -6.38
C LEU A 774 -15.08 28.97 -7.27
N GLN A 775 -15.50 30.14 -6.79
CA GLN A 775 -16.24 31.07 -7.60
C GLN A 775 -15.27 31.94 -8.43
N GLY A 776 -15.58 32.17 -9.69
CA GLY A 776 -14.75 32.98 -10.60
C GLY A 776 -13.73 32.17 -11.39
N MET A 777 -12.54 32.77 -11.62
CA MET A 777 -11.50 32.22 -12.52
C MET A 777 -11.01 30.84 -12.08
N LEU A 778 -10.85 30.63 -10.80
CA LEU A 778 -10.38 29.32 -10.26
C LEU A 778 -11.38 28.19 -10.56
N GLY A 779 -12.69 28.48 -10.52
CA GLY A 779 -13.72 27.53 -10.93
C GLY A 779 -13.69 27.21 -12.42
N GLU A 780 -13.46 28.24 -13.29
CA GLU A 780 -13.31 28.04 -14.73
C GLU A 780 -12.10 27.14 -15.05
N VAL A 781 -10.99 27.34 -14.33
CA VAL A 781 -9.79 26.49 -14.45
C VAL A 781 -10.09 25.04 -14.06
N LEU A 782 -10.83 24.83 -12.97
CA LEU A 782 -11.20 23.49 -12.51
C LEU A 782 -12.08 22.76 -13.53
N ASP A 783 -13.05 23.44 -14.14
CA ASP A 783 -13.91 22.86 -15.17
C ASP A 783 -13.13 22.47 -16.42
N TRP A 784 -12.20 23.33 -16.80
CA TRP A 784 -11.30 23.06 -17.92
C TRP A 784 -10.38 21.87 -17.62
N LEU A 785 -9.78 21.80 -16.41
CA LEU A 785 -8.95 20.67 -15.97
C LEU A 785 -9.70 19.34 -16.04
N ASN A 786 -10.93 19.29 -15.51
CA ASN A 786 -11.74 18.08 -15.54
C ASN A 786 -12.02 17.61 -16.97
N THR A 787 -12.38 18.53 -17.86
CA THR A 787 -12.65 18.22 -19.27
C THR A 787 -11.40 17.69 -19.99
N THR A 788 -10.26 18.30 -19.73
CA THR A 788 -8.97 17.94 -20.32
C THR A 788 -8.51 16.58 -19.79
N LEU A 789 -8.65 16.34 -18.48
CA LEU A 789 -8.31 15.08 -17.84
C LEU A 789 -9.13 13.91 -18.37
N ASP A 790 -10.45 14.09 -18.56
CA ASP A 790 -11.32 13.07 -19.14
C ASP A 790 -10.88 12.67 -20.55
N SER A 791 -10.45 13.65 -21.34
CA SER A 791 -9.89 13.41 -22.67
C SER A 791 -8.57 12.66 -22.63
N MET A 792 -7.67 13.03 -21.71
CA MET A 792 -6.38 12.35 -21.51
C MET A 792 -6.56 10.91 -21.00
N LYS A 793 -7.40 10.69 -20.00
CA LYS A 793 -7.72 9.35 -19.48
C LYS A 793 -8.39 8.45 -20.52
N THR A 794 -9.19 9.02 -21.41
CA THR A 794 -9.75 8.26 -22.55
C THR A 794 -8.64 7.80 -23.48
N ALA A 795 -7.66 8.64 -23.77
CA ALA A 795 -6.52 8.27 -24.60
C ALA A 795 -5.63 7.21 -23.92
N GLU A 796 -5.38 7.32 -22.61
CA GLU A 796 -4.68 6.29 -21.84
C GLU A 796 -5.38 4.93 -21.91
N ALA A 797 -6.71 4.93 -21.71
CA ALA A 797 -7.49 3.70 -21.73
C ALA A 797 -7.46 2.98 -23.10
N GLU A 798 -7.36 3.73 -24.20
CA GLU A 798 -7.18 3.20 -25.56
C GLU A 798 -5.84 2.42 -25.69
N GLY A 799 -4.76 2.91 -25.06
CA GLY A 799 -3.45 2.26 -24.99
C GLY A 799 -3.29 1.27 -23.81
N GLY A 800 -4.32 1.12 -22.96
CA GLY A 800 -4.22 0.28 -21.76
C GLY A 800 -3.32 0.86 -20.66
N LEU A 801 -3.11 2.18 -20.68
CA LEU A 801 -2.40 2.94 -19.64
C LEU A 801 -3.34 3.39 -18.52
N ASP A 802 -2.77 3.63 -17.35
CA ASP A 802 -3.42 4.24 -16.17
C ASP A 802 -2.32 4.93 -15.33
N LEU A 803 -1.73 5.97 -15.92
CA LEU A 803 -0.57 6.67 -15.35
C LEU A 803 -0.97 8.02 -14.75
N LEU A 804 -2.00 8.67 -15.33
CA LEU A 804 -2.42 10.01 -14.93
C LEU A 804 -3.19 9.97 -13.61
N GLY A 805 -2.67 10.69 -12.62
CA GLY A 805 -3.38 11.04 -11.41
C GLY A 805 -4.61 11.91 -11.67
N SER A 806 -5.34 12.22 -10.63
CA SER A 806 -6.48 13.15 -10.69
C SER A 806 -6.28 14.25 -9.66
N PRO A 807 -6.49 15.53 -10.01
CA PRO A 807 -6.46 16.62 -9.04
C PRO A 807 -7.51 16.43 -7.94
N ASP A 808 -7.15 16.76 -6.70
CA ASP A 808 -8.00 16.68 -5.53
C ASP A 808 -8.19 18.07 -4.91
N THR A 809 -9.40 18.60 -4.98
CA THR A 809 -9.71 19.95 -4.50
C THR A 809 -9.80 20.05 -2.98
N GLY A 810 -9.82 18.91 -2.27
CA GLY A 810 -10.10 18.87 -0.84
C GLY A 810 -9.20 19.70 0.06
N PHE A 811 -8.03 20.17 -0.39
CA PHE A 811 -7.17 21.09 0.36
C PHE A 811 -7.24 22.54 -0.12
N GLY A 812 -7.97 22.82 -1.21
CA GLY A 812 -7.99 24.11 -1.87
C GLY A 812 -8.41 25.28 -0.97
N GLU A 813 -9.49 25.12 -0.21
CA GLU A 813 -9.97 26.15 0.72
C GLU A 813 -8.93 26.48 1.80
N ALA A 814 -8.31 25.44 2.39
CA ALA A 814 -7.29 25.66 3.42
C ALA A 814 -6.05 26.38 2.86
N ALA A 815 -5.62 26.01 1.66
CA ALA A 815 -4.51 26.64 0.97
C ALA A 815 -4.80 28.12 0.63
N TYR A 816 -6.00 28.40 0.13
CA TYR A 816 -6.48 29.74 -0.20
C TYR A 816 -6.56 30.64 1.03
N MET A 817 -7.13 30.14 2.13
CA MET A 817 -7.23 30.89 3.38
C MET A 817 -5.86 31.19 3.98
N TRP A 818 -4.98 30.20 4.04
CA TRP A 818 -3.62 30.39 4.54
C TRP A 818 -2.86 31.44 3.73
N ALA A 819 -2.88 31.35 2.41
CA ALA A 819 -2.26 32.35 1.54
C ALA A 819 -2.92 33.74 1.64
N GLY A 820 -4.19 33.79 2.03
CA GLY A 820 -4.92 35.04 2.35
C GLY A 820 -4.56 35.69 3.68
N GLY A 821 -3.71 35.07 4.50
CA GLY A 821 -3.26 35.61 5.78
C GLY A 821 -4.01 35.06 7.00
N ALA A 822 -4.81 34.01 6.87
CA ALA A 822 -5.51 33.38 8.01
C ALA A 822 -4.54 32.90 9.09
N GLU A 823 -4.85 33.15 10.35
CA GLU A 823 -4.05 32.73 11.50
C GLU A 823 -4.22 31.23 11.79
N LEU A 824 -3.23 30.61 12.48
CA LEU A 824 -3.25 29.19 12.80
C LEU A 824 -4.51 28.77 13.56
N GLU A 825 -4.97 29.59 14.50
CA GLU A 825 -6.19 29.33 15.29
C GLU A 825 -7.43 29.24 14.40
N GLU A 826 -7.56 30.15 13.42
CA GLU A 826 -8.65 30.16 12.45
C GLU A 826 -8.63 28.89 11.59
N MET A 827 -7.43 28.50 11.13
CA MET A 827 -7.24 27.28 10.34
C MET A 827 -7.66 26.02 11.10
N LEU A 828 -7.23 25.89 12.36
CA LEU A 828 -7.58 24.73 13.20
C LEU A 828 -9.07 24.68 13.55
N SER A 829 -9.69 25.85 13.75
CA SER A 829 -11.13 25.96 14.01
C SER A 829 -11.96 25.56 12.79
N ARG A 830 -11.53 25.97 11.58
CA ARG A 830 -12.23 25.67 10.32
C ARG A 830 -12.03 24.25 9.85
N PHE A 831 -10.84 23.65 10.10
CA PHE A 831 -10.46 22.33 9.65
C PHE A 831 -10.03 21.41 10.82
N PRO A 832 -10.94 21.11 11.76
CA PRO A 832 -10.59 20.38 13.00
C PRO A 832 -10.11 18.95 12.76
N ASP A 833 -10.47 18.34 11.66
CA ASP A 833 -10.07 16.96 11.28
C ASP A 833 -8.69 16.89 10.63
N ARG A 834 -8.07 18.03 10.33
CA ARG A 834 -6.75 18.10 9.70
C ARG A 834 -5.66 18.25 10.74
N SER A 835 -4.62 17.41 10.63
CA SER A 835 -3.46 17.54 11.50
C SER A 835 -2.53 18.67 11.02
N ILE A 836 -1.96 19.42 11.96
CA ILE A 836 -1.01 20.52 11.66
C ILE A 836 0.19 20.03 10.87
N GLY A 837 0.73 18.86 11.21
CA GLY A 837 1.87 18.29 10.48
C GLY A 837 1.55 17.92 9.05
N ASP A 838 0.32 17.46 8.74
CA ASP A 838 -0.11 17.24 7.36
C ASP A 838 -0.27 18.58 6.62
N MET A 839 -0.86 19.60 7.29
CA MET A 839 -1.01 20.91 6.69
C MET A 839 0.35 21.54 6.35
N VAL A 840 1.29 21.58 7.28
CA VAL A 840 2.65 22.10 7.04
C VAL A 840 3.34 21.33 5.91
N ARG A 841 3.23 19.99 5.90
CA ARG A 841 3.82 19.17 4.83
C ARG A 841 3.23 19.50 3.47
N THR A 842 1.90 19.58 3.34
CA THR A 842 1.22 19.91 2.10
C THR A 842 1.61 21.31 1.63
N MET A 843 1.67 22.30 2.53
CA MET A 843 2.10 23.67 2.19
C MET A 843 3.55 23.70 1.66
N LYS A 844 4.47 22.94 2.26
CA LYS A 844 5.85 22.81 1.75
C LYS A 844 5.90 22.17 0.37
N GLN A 845 5.07 21.15 0.12
CA GLN A 845 4.99 20.54 -1.21
C GLN A 845 4.38 21.47 -2.26
N ILE A 846 3.43 22.32 -1.86
CA ILE A 846 2.88 23.39 -2.72
C ILE A 846 3.98 24.38 -3.11
N ILE A 847 4.82 24.81 -2.17
CA ILE A 847 5.97 25.68 -2.47
C ILE A 847 6.92 24.99 -3.46
N ASP A 848 7.20 23.70 -3.27
CA ASP A 848 8.07 22.93 -4.16
C ASP A 848 7.50 22.86 -5.60
N LEU A 849 6.20 22.57 -5.74
CA LEU A 849 5.54 22.56 -7.04
C LEU A 849 5.56 23.95 -7.69
N MET A 850 5.30 25.02 -6.91
CA MET A 850 5.37 26.39 -7.44
C MET A 850 6.77 26.78 -7.90
N ARG A 851 7.85 26.30 -7.25
CA ARG A 851 9.23 26.49 -7.73
C ARG A 851 9.45 25.83 -9.09
N GLN A 852 8.99 24.59 -9.28
CA GLN A 852 9.05 23.92 -10.59
C GLN A 852 8.29 24.71 -11.64
N LEU A 853 7.10 25.23 -11.33
CA LEU A 853 6.34 26.07 -12.27
C LEU A 853 7.05 27.41 -12.59
N VAL A 854 7.78 28.01 -11.64
CA VAL A 854 8.63 29.19 -11.89
C VAL A 854 9.72 28.88 -12.93
N GLU A 855 10.37 27.71 -12.82
CA GLU A 855 11.46 27.32 -13.72
C GLU A 855 11.00 27.06 -15.16
N VAL A 856 9.76 26.60 -15.33
CA VAL A 856 9.21 26.25 -16.64
C VAL A 856 8.30 27.34 -17.22
N SER A 857 7.90 28.34 -16.46
CA SER A 857 6.98 29.38 -16.91
C SER A 857 7.66 30.35 -17.88
N PRO A 858 7.13 30.52 -19.10
CA PRO A 858 7.60 31.55 -20.03
C PRO A 858 7.00 32.93 -19.74
N ASP A 859 5.99 33.04 -18.86
CA ASP A 859 5.25 34.27 -18.55
C ASP A 859 5.83 34.98 -17.31
N PRO A 860 6.45 36.17 -17.48
CA PRO A 860 7.00 36.91 -16.34
C PRO A 860 5.96 37.35 -15.31
N VAL A 861 4.70 37.54 -15.72
CA VAL A 861 3.61 37.92 -14.80
C VAL A 861 3.24 36.76 -13.92
N LEU A 862 3.09 35.56 -14.51
CA LEU A 862 2.87 34.33 -13.76
C LEU A 862 4.03 34.05 -12.81
N THR A 863 5.27 34.17 -13.29
CA THR A 863 6.48 33.98 -12.44
C THR A 863 6.47 34.90 -11.23
N ALA A 864 6.15 36.17 -11.42
CA ALA A 864 6.05 37.14 -10.32
C ALA A 864 4.92 36.80 -9.32
N ASN A 865 3.78 36.31 -9.83
CA ASN A 865 2.67 35.89 -8.99
C ASN A 865 2.98 34.60 -8.22
N LEU A 866 3.70 33.61 -8.83
CA LEU A 866 4.17 32.41 -8.17
C LEU A 866 5.14 32.74 -7.02
N HIS A 867 6.06 33.69 -7.20
CA HIS A 867 6.93 34.14 -6.09
C HIS A 867 6.13 34.75 -4.94
N LYS A 868 5.15 35.62 -5.23
CA LYS A 868 4.27 36.18 -4.19
C LYS A 868 3.44 35.09 -3.50
N ALA A 869 3.01 34.09 -4.26
CA ALA A 869 2.27 32.96 -3.73
C ALA A 869 3.13 32.12 -2.75
N MET A 870 4.39 31.85 -3.12
CA MET A 870 5.35 31.17 -2.25
C MET A 870 5.60 31.95 -0.96
N ASP A 871 5.86 33.26 -1.05
CA ASP A 871 6.06 34.14 0.11
C ASP A 871 4.82 34.17 1.04
N ALA A 872 3.61 34.14 0.46
CA ALA A 872 2.38 34.09 1.22
C ALA A 872 2.16 32.76 1.97
N VAL A 873 2.72 31.67 1.47
CA VAL A 873 2.64 30.34 2.11
C VAL A 873 3.73 30.15 3.17
N ASP A 874 4.97 30.62 2.91
CA ASP A 874 6.14 30.38 3.75
C ASP A 874 6.18 31.34 4.95
N ARG A 875 5.19 31.24 5.83
CA ARG A 875 5.02 32.05 7.04
C ARG A 875 4.57 31.21 8.23
N GLY A 876 4.61 31.80 9.44
CA GLY A 876 4.19 31.15 10.67
C GLY A 876 4.81 29.77 10.85
N VAL A 877 4.03 28.79 11.25
CA VAL A 877 4.49 27.40 11.48
C VAL A 877 5.05 26.72 10.22
N VAL A 878 4.72 27.19 9.01
CA VAL A 878 5.27 26.67 7.76
C VAL A 878 6.70 27.16 7.58
N GLY A 879 6.98 28.43 7.76
CA GLY A 879 8.32 29.05 7.68
C GLY A 879 9.29 28.49 8.71
N TYR A 880 8.84 28.36 9.97
CA TYR A 880 9.69 27.88 11.08
C TYR A 880 10.09 26.40 10.96
N SER A 881 9.44 25.62 10.14
CA SER A 881 9.83 24.20 9.92
C SER A 881 11.01 24.03 8.96
N SER A 882 11.60 25.12 8.45
CA SER A 882 12.76 25.03 7.55
C SER A 882 14.07 24.76 8.31
N LEU A 883 14.94 23.92 7.73
CA LEU A 883 16.28 23.65 8.30
C LEU A 883 17.18 24.91 8.34
N GLU A 884 16.92 25.85 7.45
CA GLU A 884 17.66 27.13 7.40
C GLU A 884 17.45 27.94 8.66
N SER A 885 16.22 28.03 9.16
CA SER A 885 15.95 28.74 10.42
C SER A 885 16.60 28.05 11.64
N ILE A 886 16.77 26.74 11.60
CA ILE A 886 17.44 25.97 12.65
C ILE A 886 18.96 26.15 12.59
N ILE A 887 19.55 26.27 11.39
CA ILE A 887 21.00 26.49 11.21
C ILE A 887 21.40 27.89 11.63
N GLU A 888 20.60 28.91 11.34
CA GLU A 888 20.85 30.30 11.73
C GLU A 888 20.79 30.51 13.26
N HIS A 889 19.96 29.77 13.98
CA HIS A 889 19.79 29.93 15.41
C HIS A 889 20.55 28.89 16.27
N GLY A 890 21.25 27.95 15.65
CA GLY A 890 22.02 26.89 16.31
C GLY A 890 21.14 25.76 16.90
N VAL A 891 21.63 24.52 16.83
CA VAL A 891 21.01 23.39 17.53
C VAL A 891 21.57 23.35 18.95
N PRO A 892 20.74 23.38 20.00
CA PRO A 892 21.22 23.22 21.37
C PRO A 892 21.97 21.90 21.50
N ALA A 893 23.16 21.95 22.08
CA ALA A 893 23.90 20.72 22.43
C ALA A 893 23.23 20.08 23.65
N LEU A 894 22.70 18.85 23.49
CA LEU A 894 22.26 18.00 24.60
C LEU A 894 23.44 17.44 25.39
#